data_e92d1531975165363f1793e0f504515f
#
_entry.id   e92d1531975165363f1793e0f504515f
#
_cell.length_a   1.000
_cell.length_b   1.000
_cell.length_c   1.000
_cell.angle_alpha   90.00
_cell.angle_beta   90.00
_cell.angle_gamma   90.00
#
_symmetry.space_group_name_H-M   'P 1'
#
loop_
_entity.id
_entity.type
_entity.pdbx_description
1 polymer ?
#
loop_
_entity_poly.entity_id
_entity_poly.type
_entity_poly.pdbx_seq_one_letter_code
_entity_poly.pdbx_strand_id
1 'polypeptide(L)'
;MPTIIVDGKSYEVSKGKNLLEACLDVGLDLPYFCWHPAMGSVGSCRQCALVQYRDDDDKHGRIVMGCMTPAADGTRVSLKVDEAKEFREAVVESLMLNHPHDCPVCSEGGECHLQDMTVMVGHRDRRYRGKKNTHRNQYLGPLINHEMNRCITCYRCERFYRDYAGGKDLAAQASRDRIYFGRHQDGILESEFSGNLVEVCPTGVFTDKPFLEHYSRKWDLQSSPSICSGCGVGCNISPGERYGRLKRIHNRYNQEINGYFICDRGRFGAGYVNGEKRTNYVGLKEPSGTFKALKRGEVSYHLTRWVGDGNIMGIGSPRASVESNYLLQKLVGPSNFSVGLSHKEHAILKRQVSILQTTKARNPSVKEIELADAILVLGEDLTNTAARIALAIRQATKNKAIAMAKEMGIEAWHDGAVKNLAQEERSPLFIATPASTKLDDIALETMTLAPEEIADFGLKLARHLTEGDSQDSQITEIATHLTTAERPLIISGPSLLNANIVESAAAVAEALVTSNQNTQLSFTSPESNSTGSVLLSEDQNLTLQEIVEGINEIDVLIVLENDLSRRLSALEMTQINASSAKIISIDILENETLEMSDMVLPAASFAETQGTLVNNEGRAQRFYSVFPPLNDRLPGWQWVIELARAIENKELSAIDSFDEIVELCAKNNNFQALSSVAPNKNFRDHGLKIPRQTHRNSGRTAITADVSVHEHQQTPDDETPLAYSMEGLNRDQPSTLTPFVWSPGWNSNQSLQKFQAETGGPLKGGASGVKLIKSSGSGVSVTCDQTFSFTLEKNFRRLVPIYSLHGSEEMSHHTKEISQLAGLPFIVLSDKDADNMKVSDGDGVVVTGENLKTSISVRVSSRMAEGCAGYSAGYSEIQQLTADAHVQISRDNDWQPLKPVVIATDRIASFKSTDNRHV
;
A
#
# COMPACT_ATOMS: atom_id res chain seq x y z
N MET A 1 13.78 -9.36 -32.48
CA MET A 1 12.91 -10.13 -31.57
C MET A 1 12.89 -11.58 -32.10
N PRO A 2 12.88 -12.59 -31.23
CA PRO A 2 12.73 -13.97 -31.69
C PRO A 2 11.32 -14.18 -32.25
N THR A 3 11.22 -15.07 -33.25
CA THR A 3 9.96 -15.47 -33.88
C THR A 3 9.62 -16.91 -33.46
N ILE A 4 8.46 -17.11 -32.85
CA ILE A 4 7.93 -18.43 -32.52
C ILE A 4 6.79 -18.78 -33.48
N ILE A 5 6.61 -20.05 -33.74
CA ILE A 5 5.56 -20.57 -34.62
C ILE A 5 4.59 -21.37 -33.77
N VAL A 6 3.35 -20.86 -33.64
CA VAL A 6 2.30 -21.48 -32.82
C VAL A 6 1.13 -21.86 -33.69
N ASP A 7 0.79 -23.15 -33.70
CA ASP A 7 -0.28 -23.71 -34.55
C ASP A 7 -0.18 -23.27 -36.02
N GLY A 8 1.06 -23.24 -36.55
CA GLY A 8 1.36 -22.87 -37.95
C GLY A 8 1.39 -21.34 -38.23
N LYS A 9 1.20 -20.48 -37.22
CA LYS A 9 1.30 -19.01 -37.37
C LYS A 9 2.56 -18.49 -36.69
N SER A 10 3.22 -17.54 -37.31
CA SER A 10 4.42 -16.88 -36.78
C SER A 10 4.05 -15.69 -35.91
N TYR A 11 4.74 -15.55 -34.76
CA TYR A 11 4.56 -14.46 -33.82
C TYR A 11 5.92 -13.93 -33.39
N GLU A 12 6.12 -12.62 -33.48
CA GLU A 12 7.28 -11.97 -32.89
C GLU A 12 7.05 -11.79 -31.40
N VAL A 13 8.02 -12.20 -30.58
CA VAL A 13 7.92 -12.17 -29.12
C VAL A 13 9.14 -11.48 -28.48
N SER A 14 9.01 -11.03 -27.27
CA SER A 14 10.11 -10.41 -26.54
C SER A 14 11.19 -11.46 -26.20
N LYS A 15 12.47 -11.07 -26.30
CA LYS A 15 13.61 -11.92 -25.91
C LYS A 15 13.61 -12.20 -24.41
N GLY A 16 14.05 -13.40 -24.02
CA GLY A 16 14.24 -13.77 -22.60
C GLY A 16 12.97 -14.25 -21.90
N LYS A 17 11.87 -14.46 -22.63
CA LYS A 17 10.62 -15.01 -22.08
C LYS A 17 10.54 -16.52 -22.23
N ASN A 18 9.74 -17.17 -21.38
CA ASN A 18 9.30 -18.55 -21.60
C ASN A 18 8.10 -18.60 -22.56
N LEU A 19 7.80 -19.80 -23.09
CA LEU A 19 6.72 -19.97 -24.07
C LEU A 19 5.33 -19.62 -23.52
N LEU A 20 5.04 -19.87 -22.24
CA LEU A 20 3.76 -19.47 -21.64
C LEU A 20 3.59 -17.95 -21.69
N GLU A 21 4.59 -17.23 -21.21
CA GLU A 21 4.57 -15.77 -21.15
C GLU A 21 4.53 -15.16 -22.56
N ALA A 22 5.34 -15.70 -23.48
CA ALA A 22 5.35 -15.28 -24.88
C ALA A 22 3.98 -15.49 -25.56
N CYS A 23 3.32 -16.63 -25.32
CA CYS A 23 1.98 -16.88 -25.85
C CYS A 23 0.94 -15.90 -25.28
N LEU A 24 0.97 -15.67 -23.96
CA LEU A 24 0.04 -14.71 -23.32
C LEU A 24 0.23 -13.28 -23.85
N ASP A 25 1.46 -12.85 -24.08
CA ASP A 25 1.79 -11.52 -24.61
C ASP A 25 1.20 -11.26 -26.01
N VAL A 26 1.12 -12.29 -26.83
CA VAL A 26 0.55 -12.19 -28.17
C VAL A 26 -0.93 -12.57 -28.23
N GLY A 27 -1.59 -12.66 -27.07
CA GLY A 27 -3.03 -12.93 -26.95
C GLY A 27 -3.43 -14.39 -27.13
N LEU A 28 -2.48 -15.32 -27.10
CA LEU A 28 -2.77 -16.75 -27.17
C LEU A 28 -3.04 -17.29 -25.76
N ASP A 29 -4.23 -17.86 -25.58
CA ASP A 29 -4.66 -18.37 -24.28
C ASP A 29 -4.06 -19.78 -24.01
N LEU A 30 -3.38 -19.90 -22.87
CA LEU A 30 -2.79 -21.14 -22.38
C LEU A 30 -3.05 -21.27 -20.88
N PRO A 31 -3.62 -22.38 -20.39
CA PRO A 31 -3.94 -22.54 -18.99
C PRO A 31 -2.69 -22.66 -18.12
N TYR A 32 -2.74 -22.19 -16.90
CA TYR A 32 -1.63 -22.26 -15.93
C TYR A 32 -2.14 -22.12 -14.48
N PHE A 33 -1.34 -22.58 -13.51
CA PHE A 33 -1.56 -22.32 -12.07
C PHE A 33 -0.32 -21.84 -11.37
N CYS A 34 0.83 -22.53 -11.49
CA CYS A 34 2.01 -22.26 -10.68
C CYS A 34 2.81 -21.03 -11.13
N TRP A 35 2.72 -20.64 -12.39
CA TRP A 35 3.35 -19.43 -12.89
C TRP A 35 2.65 -18.17 -12.39
N HIS A 36 3.43 -17.12 -12.14
CA HIS A 36 2.94 -15.79 -11.82
C HIS A 36 3.90 -14.75 -12.41
N PRO A 37 3.41 -13.65 -13.03
CA PRO A 37 4.28 -12.68 -13.71
C PRO A 37 5.36 -12.07 -12.80
N ALA A 38 5.06 -11.84 -11.52
CA ALA A 38 6.03 -11.29 -10.56
C ALA A 38 6.95 -12.33 -9.91
N MET A 39 6.63 -13.64 -9.99
CA MET A 39 7.37 -14.69 -9.29
C MET A 39 8.02 -15.71 -10.24
N GLY A 40 7.76 -15.61 -11.55
CA GLY A 40 8.27 -16.54 -12.55
C GLY A 40 7.70 -17.95 -12.41
N SER A 41 8.49 -18.94 -12.82
CA SER A 41 8.09 -20.34 -13.05
C SER A 41 8.68 -21.31 -12.03
N VAL A 42 7.92 -22.38 -11.71
CA VAL A 42 8.38 -23.51 -10.91
C VAL A 42 8.06 -24.86 -11.55
N GLY A 43 7.16 -24.90 -12.55
CA GLY A 43 6.82 -26.11 -13.31
C GLY A 43 6.03 -27.16 -12.53
N SER A 44 5.46 -26.83 -11.35
CA SER A 44 4.81 -27.83 -10.48
C SER A 44 3.43 -28.29 -10.98
N CYS A 45 2.62 -27.41 -11.54
CA CYS A 45 1.23 -27.71 -11.91
C CYS A 45 1.07 -28.43 -13.25
N ARG A 46 2.03 -28.30 -14.17
CA ARG A 46 2.05 -28.87 -15.53
C ARG A 46 0.86 -28.49 -16.43
N GLN A 47 0.04 -27.52 -16.02
CA GLN A 47 -1.16 -27.14 -16.75
C GLN A 47 -0.86 -26.42 -18.08
N CYS A 48 0.30 -25.77 -18.21
CA CYS A 48 0.75 -25.08 -19.43
C CYS A 48 1.41 -26.03 -20.46
N ALA A 49 0.99 -27.28 -20.52
CA ALA A 49 1.49 -28.27 -21.47
C ALA A 49 1.14 -27.88 -22.91
N LEU A 50 2.10 -28.02 -23.79
CA LEU A 50 1.99 -27.84 -25.26
C LEU A 50 2.92 -28.83 -25.93
N VAL A 51 2.72 -29.06 -27.24
CA VAL A 51 3.62 -29.94 -28.03
C VAL A 51 4.64 -29.07 -28.75
N GLN A 52 5.92 -29.38 -28.56
CA GLN A 52 7.05 -28.74 -29.26
C GLN A 52 7.58 -29.66 -30.35
N TYR A 53 7.79 -29.13 -31.57
CA TYR A 53 8.36 -29.80 -32.72
C TYR A 53 9.79 -29.36 -32.95
N ARG A 54 10.63 -30.24 -33.47
CA ARG A 54 12.02 -29.90 -33.85
C ARG A 54 12.08 -29.07 -35.12
N ASP A 55 11.31 -29.49 -36.14
CA ASP A 55 11.28 -28.91 -37.47
C ASP A 55 9.92 -29.19 -38.14
N ASP A 56 9.76 -28.82 -39.41
CA ASP A 56 8.51 -29.01 -40.16
C ASP A 56 8.21 -30.49 -40.50
N ASP A 57 9.22 -31.37 -40.44
CA ASP A 57 9.08 -32.79 -40.72
C ASP A 57 8.76 -33.62 -39.47
N ASP A 58 8.91 -33.04 -38.27
CA ASP A 58 8.59 -33.70 -37.02
C ASP A 58 7.08 -33.80 -36.82
N LYS A 59 6.52 -35.00 -37.03
CA LYS A 59 5.08 -35.27 -36.93
C LYS A 59 4.62 -35.62 -35.52
N HIS A 60 5.53 -35.94 -34.63
CA HIS A 60 5.19 -36.43 -33.29
C HIS A 60 5.38 -35.35 -32.21
N GLY A 61 6.44 -34.56 -32.30
CA GLY A 61 6.79 -33.60 -31.30
C GLY A 61 7.02 -34.18 -29.88
N ARG A 62 7.05 -33.38 -28.91
CA ARG A 62 7.10 -33.76 -27.49
C ARG A 62 6.30 -32.82 -26.62
N ILE A 63 5.64 -33.33 -25.61
CA ILE A 63 4.98 -32.50 -24.58
C ILE A 63 6.05 -31.75 -23.76
N VAL A 64 5.93 -30.44 -23.68
CA VAL A 64 6.75 -29.56 -22.84
C VAL A 64 5.88 -28.62 -22.03
N MET A 65 6.43 -28.09 -20.93
CA MET A 65 5.73 -27.10 -20.10
C MET A 65 6.11 -25.70 -20.60
N GLY A 66 5.12 -24.97 -21.10
CA GLY A 66 5.36 -23.63 -21.65
C GLY A 66 6.06 -22.68 -20.67
N CYS A 67 5.73 -22.75 -19.39
CA CYS A 67 6.38 -21.93 -18.37
C CYS A 67 7.84 -22.31 -18.06
N MET A 68 8.31 -23.47 -18.51
CA MET A 68 9.68 -23.98 -18.27
C MET A 68 10.50 -24.10 -19.56
N THR A 69 9.96 -23.65 -20.70
CA THR A 69 10.60 -23.75 -22.00
C THR A 69 10.86 -22.35 -22.55
N PRO A 70 12.10 -22.00 -22.92
CA PRO A 70 12.39 -20.67 -23.44
C PRO A 70 11.72 -20.45 -24.81
N ALA A 71 11.27 -19.24 -25.08
CA ALA A 71 10.75 -18.79 -26.36
C ALA A 71 11.92 -18.38 -27.28
N ALA A 72 12.67 -19.39 -27.79
CA ALA A 72 13.79 -19.18 -28.69
C ALA A 72 13.33 -18.93 -30.14
N ASP A 73 14.18 -18.29 -30.94
CA ASP A 73 13.89 -18.05 -32.35
C ASP A 73 13.71 -19.37 -33.12
N GLY A 74 12.69 -19.41 -33.99
CA GLY A 74 12.32 -20.60 -34.75
C GLY A 74 11.59 -21.69 -33.96
N THR A 75 11.31 -21.49 -32.66
CA THR A 75 10.58 -22.48 -31.83
C THR A 75 9.20 -22.74 -32.41
N ARG A 76 8.88 -24.02 -32.64
CA ARG A 76 7.62 -24.50 -33.22
C ARG A 76 6.81 -25.24 -32.16
N VAL A 77 5.58 -24.81 -31.91
CA VAL A 77 4.70 -25.42 -30.91
C VAL A 77 3.26 -25.49 -31.36
N SER A 78 2.52 -26.44 -30.79
CA SER A 78 1.06 -26.48 -30.91
C SER A 78 0.38 -26.46 -29.58
N LEU A 79 -0.64 -25.62 -29.44
CA LEU A 79 -1.56 -25.52 -28.31
C LEU A 79 -2.81 -26.39 -28.55
N LYS A 80 -3.15 -26.69 -29.80
CA LYS A 80 -4.47 -27.22 -30.21
C LYS A 80 -4.48 -28.68 -30.53
N VAL A 81 -3.31 -29.36 -30.67
CA VAL A 81 -3.25 -30.79 -30.90
C VAL A 81 -3.92 -31.55 -29.74
N ASP A 82 -4.55 -32.66 -30.07
CA ASP A 82 -5.37 -33.43 -29.11
C ASP A 82 -4.51 -33.96 -27.96
N GLU A 83 -3.29 -34.38 -28.22
CA GLU A 83 -2.33 -34.83 -27.20
C GLU A 83 -2.10 -33.76 -26.11
N ALA A 84 -1.95 -32.50 -26.51
CA ALA A 84 -1.79 -31.39 -25.54
C ALA A 84 -3.09 -31.11 -24.77
N LYS A 85 -4.24 -31.17 -25.41
CA LYS A 85 -5.55 -31.00 -24.80
C LYS A 85 -5.86 -32.09 -23.78
N GLU A 86 -5.71 -33.36 -24.19
CA GLU A 86 -5.93 -34.53 -23.34
C GLU A 86 -5.00 -34.50 -22.11
N PHE A 87 -3.74 -34.09 -22.30
CA PHE A 87 -2.80 -33.95 -21.20
C PHE A 87 -3.28 -32.90 -20.21
N ARG A 88 -3.68 -31.72 -20.67
CA ARG A 88 -4.18 -30.64 -19.80
C ARG A 88 -5.47 -31.03 -19.06
N GLU A 89 -6.38 -31.74 -19.72
CA GLU A 89 -7.59 -32.28 -19.12
C GLU A 89 -7.26 -33.31 -18.02
N ALA A 90 -6.34 -34.24 -18.29
CA ALA A 90 -5.88 -35.22 -17.30
C ALA A 90 -5.20 -34.55 -16.09
N VAL A 91 -4.48 -33.45 -16.29
CA VAL A 91 -3.90 -32.66 -15.17
C VAL A 91 -5.00 -32.07 -14.30
N VAL A 92 -6.04 -31.44 -14.88
CA VAL A 92 -7.17 -30.93 -14.11
C VAL A 92 -7.89 -32.04 -13.37
N GLU A 93 -8.13 -33.18 -13.99
CA GLU A 93 -8.72 -34.35 -13.33
C GLU A 93 -7.87 -34.77 -12.11
N SER A 94 -6.52 -34.79 -12.25
CA SER A 94 -5.60 -35.14 -11.17
C SER A 94 -5.68 -34.12 -10.02
N LEU A 95 -5.78 -32.82 -10.33
CA LEU A 95 -5.96 -31.78 -9.32
C LEU A 95 -7.30 -31.90 -8.57
N MET A 96 -8.34 -32.41 -9.25
CA MET A 96 -9.67 -32.62 -8.66
C MET A 96 -9.76 -33.89 -7.80
N LEU A 97 -8.73 -34.77 -7.76
CA LEU A 97 -8.78 -36.00 -6.96
C LEU A 97 -9.09 -35.73 -5.49
N ASN A 98 -8.40 -34.75 -4.88
CA ASN A 98 -8.60 -34.38 -3.49
C ASN A 98 -9.40 -33.09 -3.31
N HIS A 99 -9.48 -32.23 -4.29
CA HIS A 99 -10.21 -30.97 -4.22
C HIS A 99 -11.69 -31.20 -3.91
N PRO A 100 -12.29 -30.54 -2.88
CA PRO A 100 -13.71 -30.67 -2.57
C PRO A 100 -14.56 -29.94 -3.62
N HIS A 101 -15.77 -30.46 -3.89
CA HIS A 101 -16.73 -29.78 -4.76
C HIS A 101 -17.68 -28.91 -3.94
N ASP A 102 -17.12 -28.02 -3.13
CA ASP A 102 -17.81 -27.15 -2.18
C ASP A 102 -17.91 -25.69 -2.64
N CYS A 103 -17.83 -25.44 -3.94
CA CYS A 103 -17.88 -24.10 -4.54
C CYS A 103 -19.03 -23.22 -4.03
N PRO A 104 -20.26 -23.74 -3.77
CA PRO A 104 -21.34 -22.91 -3.24
C PRO A 104 -21.05 -22.30 -1.86
N VAL A 105 -20.23 -22.95 -1.04
CA VAL A 105 -19.83 -22.46 0.29
C VAL A 105 -18.36 -21.99 0.35
N CYS A 106 -17.59 -22.17 -0.72
CA CYS A 106 -16.23 -21.68 -0.86
C CYS A 106 -16.24 -20.17 -1.12
N SER A 107 -15.49 -19.37 -0.35
CA SER A 107 -15.42 -17.93 -0.52
C SER A 107 -14.86 -17.50 -1.88
N GLU A 108 -14.04 -18.34 -2.52
CA GLU A 108 -13.46 -18.11 -3.85
C GLU A 108 -14.44 -18.50 -4.99
N GLY A 109 -15.59 -19.12 -4.66
CA GLY A 109 -16.57 -19.55 -5.68
C GLY A 109 -17.07 -18.39 -6.53
N GLY A 110 -16.91 -18.50 -7.87
CA GLY A 110 -17.25 -17.44 -8.82
C GLY A 110 -16.09 -16.53 -9.22
N GLU A 111 -14.95 -16.62 -8.54
CA GLU A 111 -13.72 -15.91 -8.92
C GLU A 111 -12.48 -16.83 -8.84
N CYS A 112 -12.71 -18.12 -8.82
CA CYS A 112 -11.70 -19.16 -8.66
C CYS A 112 -10.97 -19.44 -9.97
N HIS A 113 -9.64 -19.37 -9.96
CA HIS A 113 -8.83 -19.67 -11.14
C HIS A 113 -8.93 -21.15 -11.55
N LEU A 114 -9.10 -22.05 -10.58
CA LEU A 114 -9.32 -23.48 -10.88
C LEU A 114 -10.65 -23.69 -11.64
N GLN A 115 -11.72 -22.97 -11.28
CA GLN A 115 -12.98 -23.02 -12.04
C GLN A 115 -12.77 -22.55 -13.48
N ASP A 116 -12.11 -21.42 -13.68
CA ASP A 116 -11.82 -20.88 -15.03
C ASP A 116 -11.01 -21.87 -15.86
N MET A 117 -9.95 -22.44 -15.30
CA MET A 117 -9.09 -23.38 -16.02
C MET A 117 -9.77 -24.72 -16.28
N THR A 118 -10.66 -25.17 -15.40
CA THR A 118 -11.45 -26.37 -15.61
C THR A 118 -12.38 -26.22 -16.84
N VAL A 119 -13.00 -25.06 -16.97
CA VAL A 119 -13.84 -24.74 -18.15
C VAL A 119 -12.97 -24.64 -19.41
N MET A 120 -11.82 -23.97 -19.32
CA MET A 120 -10.92 -23.75 -20.44
C MET A 120 -10.42 -25.08 -21.06
N VAL A 121 -10.11 -26.08 -20.24
CA VAL A 121 -9.61 -27.37 -20.73
C VAL A 121 -10.74 -28.32 -21.10
N GLY A 122 -12.00 -28.02 -20.80
CA GLY A 122 -13.16 -28.82 -21.13
C GLY A 122 -13.37 -30.05 -20.24
N HIS A 123 -12.70 -30.12 -19.09
CA HIS A 123 -12.86 -31.24 -18.17
C HIS A 123 -14.27 -31.30 -17.57
N ARG A 124 -14.98 -32.42 -17.73
CA ARG A 124 -16.39 -32.58 -17.30
C ARG A 124 -16.61 -33.73 -16.35
N ASP A 125 -15.89 -34.84 -16.52
CA ASP A 125 -16.17 -36.10 -15.85
C ASP A 125 -15.06 -36.50 -14.91
N ARG A 126 -15.43 -36.93 -13.70
CA ARG A 126 -14.52 -37.50 -12.73
C ARG A 126 -14.54 -39.01 -12.83
N ARG A 127 -13.44 -39.62 -13.27
CA ARG A 127 -13.29 -41.08 -13.39
C ARG A 127 -12.87 -41.73 -12.08
N TYR A 128 -12.16 -40.99 -11.21
CA TYR A 128 -11.69 -41.48 -9.93
C TYR A 128 -12.80 -41.51 -8.87
N ARG A 129 -12.93 -42.64 -8.13
CA ARG A 129 -13.96 -42.90 -7.10
C ARG A 129 -13.38 -43.14 -5.70
N GLY A 130 -12.08 -43.01 -5.48
CA GLY A 130 -11.44 -43.20 -4.19
C GLY A 130 -11.80 -42.15 -3.14
N LYS A 131 -11.38 -42.43 -1.92
CA LYS A 131 -11.50 -41.44 -0.83
C LYS A 131 -10.55 -40.28 -1.06
N LYS A 132 -11.00 -39.06 -0.71
CA LYS A 132 -10.16 -37.85 -0.74
C LYS A 132 -9.28 -37.81 0.50
N ASN A 133 -8.05 -37.35 0.35
CA ASN A 133 -7.22 -36.95 1.46
C ASN A 133 -7.80 -35.66 2.08
N THR A 134 -7.83 -35.59 3.39
CA THR A 134 -8.30 -34.43 4.11
C THR A 134 -7.21 -33.90 5.04
N HIS A 135 -7.22 -32.60 5.23
CA HIS A 135 -6.27 -31.86 6.05
C HIS A 135 -7.01 -31.06 7.12
N ARG A 136 -6.35 -30.84 8.25
CA ARG A 136 -6.83 -29.89 9.27
C ARG A 136 -6.54 -28.47 8.82
N ASN A 137 -7.47 -27.56 9.08
CA ASN A 137 -7.24 -26.13 8.90
C ASN A 137 -6.51 -25.54 10.10
N GLN A 138 -5.80 -24.42 9.89
CA GLN A 138 -5.11 -23.68 10.95
C GLN A 138 -5.77 -22.33 11.21
N TYR A 139 -5.59 -21.81 12.41
CA TYR A 139 -5.78 -20.39 12.70
C TYR A 139 -4.54 -19.61 12.23
N LEU A 140 -4.73 -18.66 11.32
CA LEU A 140 -3.67 -17.82 10.72
C LEU A 140 -3.80 -16.33 11.04
N GLY A 141 -4.56 -15.99 12.07
CA GLY A 141 -4.80 -14.61 12.49
C GLY A 141 -6.18 -14.08 12.11
N PRO A 142 -6.42 -12.78 12.30
CA PRO A 142 -7.72 -12.15 12.02
C PRO A 142 -7.97 -11.90 10.54
N LEU A 143 -6.93 -11.85 9.69
CA LEU A 143 -7.01 -11.41 8.31
C LEU A 143 -7.28 -12.54 7.32
N ILE A 144 -6.72 -13.71 7.53
CA ILE A 144 -6.69 -14.82 6.57
C ILE A 144 -7.45 -16.03 7.10
N ASN A 145 -8.40 -16.52 6.31
CA ASN A 145 -9.02 -17.82 6.54
C ASN A 145 -8.25 -18.91 5.81
N HIS A 146 -8.23 -20.11 6.37
CA HIS A 146 -7.46 -21.24 5.85
C HIS A 146 -8.32 -22.49 5.67
N GLU A 147 -8.36 -23.01 4.42
CA GLU A 147 -9.12 -24.18 4.02
C GLU A 147 -8.26 -25.14 3.20
N MET A 148 -7.34 -25.85 3.88
CA MET A 148 -6.27 -26.62 3.23
C MET A 148 -6.78 -27.71 2.26
N ASN A 149 -7.97 -28.22 2.45
CA ASN A 149 -8.55 -29.24 1.54
C ASN A 149 -8.75 -28.76 0.11
N ARG A 150 -8.75 -27.43 -0.12
CA ARG A 150 -8.90 -26.83 -1.46
C ARG A 150 -7.59 -26.66 -2.21
N CYS A 151 -6.47 -27.12 -1.64
CA CYS A 151 -5.14 -26.97 -2.21
C CYS A 151 -4.96 -27.85 -3.46
N ILE A 152 -4.31 -27.26 -4.49
CA ILE A 152 -3.87 -27.94 -5.70
C ILE A 152 -2.34 -28.05 -5.82
N THR A 153 -1.63 -27.79 -4.73
CA THR A 153 -0.17 -27.94 -4.59
C THR A 153 0.63 -27.15 -5.66
N CYS A 154 0.22 -25.91 -5.93
CA CYS A 154 0.85 -25.05 -6.93
C CYS A 154 2.06 -24.27 -6.41
N TYR A 155 2.32 -24.24 -5.12
CA TYR A 155 3.43 -23.55 -4.42
C TYR A 155 3.42 -22.01 -4.55
N ARG A 156 2.40 -21.37 -5.12
CA ARG A 156 2.38 -19.91 -5.26
C ARG A 156 2.38 -19.19 -3.93
N CYS A 157 1.65 -19.71 -2.94
CA CYS A 157 1.57 -19.13 -1.59
C CYS A 157 2.93 -19.10 -0.89
N GLU A 158 3.66 -20.20 -0.88
CA GLU A 158 4.99 -20.28 -0.26
C GLU A 158 5.99 -19.39 -0.97
N ARG A 159 6.05 -19.47 -2.31
CA ARG A 159 6.95 -18.64 -3.11
C ARG A 159 6.68 -17.15 -2.94
N PHE A 160 5.42 -16.75 -2.88
CA PHE A 160 5.08 -15.39 -2.55
C PHE A 160 5.52 -15.03 -1.13
N TYR A 161 5.04 -15.78 -0.15
CA TYR A 161 5.20 -15.42 1.25
C TYR A 161 6.67 -15.41 1.70
N ARG A 162 7.43 -16.44 1.37
CA ARG A 162 8.84 -16.57 1.74
C ARG A 162 9.78 -15.88 0.79
N ASP A 163 9.70 -16.22 -0.50
CA ASP A 163 10.73 -15.83 -1.46
C ASP A 163 10.54 -14.39 -1.94
N TYR A 164 9.28 -13.95 -2.07
CA TYR A 164 8.98 -12.60 -2.56
C TYR A 164 8.84 -11.60 -1.43
N ALA A 165 8.03 -11.90 -0.41
CA ALA A 165 7.71 -11.00 0.69
C ALA A 165 8.63 -11.14 1.92
N GLY A 166 9.46 -12.20 2.02
CA GLY A 166 10.43 -12.39 3.11
C GLY A 166 9.83 -12.90 4.41
N GLY A 167 8.59 -13.40 4.41
CA GLY A 167 7.97 -14.02 5.57
C GLY A 167 8.61 -15.36 5.93
N LYS A 168 8.70 -15.69 7.20
CA LYS A 168 9.44 -16.87 7.67
C LYS A 168 8.54 -17.95 8.28
N ASP A 169 7.31 -17.62 8.58
CA ASP A 169 6.41 -18.43 9.42
C ASP A 169 5.36 -19.23 8.64
N LEU A 170 5.36 -19.20 7.31
CA LEU A 170 4.54 -20.06 6.44
C LEU A 170 5.43 -20.84 5.47
N ALA A 171 5.24 -22.14 5.37
CA ALA A 171 6.04 -23.01 4.50
C ALA A 171 5.23 -24.21 3.99
N ALA A 172 5.76 -24.88 2.97
CA ALA A 172 5.34 -26.21 2.58
C ALA A 172 5.90 -27.25 3.58
N GLN A 173 5.03 -28.08 4.12
CA GLN A 173 5.35 -29.12 5.10
C GLN A 173 4.95 -30.48 4.54
N ALA A 174 5.54 -31.55 5.05
CA ALA A 174 5.37 -32.91 4.60
C ALA A 174 5.78 -33.14 3.13
N SER A 175 5.34 -34.25 2.51
CA SER A 175 5.76 -34.62 1.17
C SER A 175 4.70 -35.42 0.41
N ARG A 176 4.89 -35.56 -0.90
CA ARG A 176 4.03 -36.34 -1.82
C ARG A 176 2.59 -35.81 -1.84
N ASP A 177 1.61 -36.69 -1.58
CA ASP A 177 0.17 -36.42 -1.57
C ASP A 177 -0.34 -35.77 -0.25
N ARG A 178 0.58 -35.50 0.69
CA ARG A 178 0.28 -34.94 2.00
C ARG A 178 0.92 -33.58 2.24
N ILE A 179 1.32 -32.91 1.17
CA ILE A 179 1.90 -31.56 1.30
C ILE A 179 0.88 -30.62 1.92
N TYR A 180 1.33 -29.88 2.92
CA TYR A 180 0.55 -28.94 3.69
C TYR A 180 1.20 -27.55 3.66
N PHE A 181 0.45 -26.52 3.33
CA PHE A 181 0.92 -25.15 3.35
C PHE A 181 0.35 -24.41 4.55
N GLY A 182 1.19 -24.03 5.47
CA GLY A 182 0.77 -23.39 6.70
C GLY A 182 1.95 -23.03 7.62
N ARG A 183 1.63 -22.60 8.82
CA ARG A 183 2.61 -22.40 9.91
C ARG A 183 2.96 -23.74 10.57
N HIS A 184 4.07 -23.75 11.29
CA HIS A 184 4.40 -24.91 12.12
C HIS A 184 3.36 -25.14 13.24
N GLN A 185 2.83 -24.05 13.80
CA GLN A 185 1.77 -24.02 14.80
C GLN A 185 0.71 -22.99 14.45
N ASP A 186 -0.48 -23.11 15.02
CA ASP A 186 -1.53 -22.09 14.92
C ASP A 186 -0.98 -20.74 15.43
N GLY A 187 -1.32 -19.64 14.76
CA GLY A 187 -0.87 -18.32 15.15
C GLY A 187 -1.06 -17.31 14.04
N ILE A 188 -0.71 -16.06 14.30
CA ILE A 188 -0.85 -14.94 13.38
C ILE A 188 0.28 -14.98 12.36
N LEU A 189 -0.03 -14.77 11.09
CA LEU A 189 0.98 -14.57 10.04
C LEU A 189 1.69 -13.22 10.24
N GLU A 190 3.03 -13.24 10.21
CA GLU A 190 3.86 -12.10 10.63
C GLU A 190 4.23 -11.15 9.49
N SER A 191 4.03 -11.55 8.22
CA SER A 191 4.36 -10.71 7.08
C SER A 191 3.35 -9.58 6.90
N GLU A 192 3.83 -8.38 6.58
CA GLU A 192 3.06 -7.19 6.25
C GLU A 192 2.27 -7.33 4.94
N PHE A 193 2.50 -8.42 4.23
CA PHE A 193 1.90 -8.75 2.94
C PHE A 193 1.10 -10.04 2.99
N SER A 194 0.76 -10.54 4.17
CA SER A 194 0.05 -11.81 4.35
C SER A 194 -1.27 -11.86 3.56
N GLY A 195 -1.96 -10.73 3.45
CA GLY A 195 -3.21 -10.59 2.71
C GLY A 195 -3.14 -10.91 1.22
N ASN A 196 -1.94 -10.83 0.61
CA ASN A 196 -1.80 -11.21 -0.79
C ASN A 196 -1.91 -12.72 -1.02
N LEU A 197 -1.83 -13.54 0.03
CA LEU A 197 -2.14 -14.97 -0.08
C LEU A 197 -3.52 -15.22 -0.67
N VAL A 198 -4.48 -14.31 -0.40
CA VAL A 198 -5.84 -14.36 -0.97
C VAL A 198 -5.82 -14.23 -2.50
N GLU A 199 -4.97 -13.34 -3.05
CA GLU A 199 -4.94 -13.11 -4.50
C GLU A 199 -3.95 -14.01 -5.24
N VAL A 200 -2.87 -14.48 -4.59
CA VAL A 200 -1.92 -15.39 -5.24
C VAL A 200 -2.39 -16.84 -5.22
N CYS A 201 -3.24 -17.23 -4.28
CA CYS A 201 -3.79 -18.57 -4.23
C CYS A 201 -4.80 -18.77 -5.39
N PRO A 202 -4.62 -19.76 -6.26
CA PRO A 202 -5.53 -19.98 -7.39
C PRO A 202 -6.83 -20.68 -6.99
N THR A 203 -7.03 -20.95 -5.70
CA THR A 203 -8.20 -21.64 -5.14
C THR A 203 -8.53 -21.06 -3.76
N GLY A 204 -9.61 -21.48 -3.15
CA GLY A 204 -10.08 -21.00 -1.86
C GLY A 204 -9.35 -21.56 -0.63
N VAL A 205 -8.04 -21.81 -0.70
CA VAL A 205 -7.24 -22.23 0.49
C VAL A 205 -7.03 -21.04 1.43
N PHE A 206 -6.52 -19.96 0.90
CA PHE A 206 -6.35 -18.70 1.61
C PHE A 206 -7.38 -17.71 1.12
N THR A 207 -8.28 -17.29 1.98
CA THR A 207 -9.36 -16.35 1.63
C THR A 207 -9.43 -15.20 2.63
N ASP A 208 -10.00 -14.09 2.19
CA ASP A 208 -10.23 -12.90 3.01
C ASP A 208 -11.22 -13.22 4.13
N LYS A 209 -10.74 -13.25 5.38
CA LYS A 209 -11.54 -13.65 6.54
C LYS A 209 -12.60 -12.61 6.91
N PRO A 210 -12.32 -11.30 6.94
CA PRO A 210 -13.35 -10.27 7.10
C PRO A 210 -14.43 -10.34 6.01
N PHE A 211 -14.04 -10.56 4.74
CA PHE A 211 -15.01 -10.66 3.65
C PHE A 211 -15.91 -11.88 3.78
N LEU A 212 -15.39 -13.00 4.27
CA LEU A 212 -16.17 -14.24 4.49
C LEU A 212 -17.40 -13.99 5.38
N GLU A 213 -17.31 -13.10 6.35
CA GLU A 213 -18.41 -12.76 7.27
C GLU A 213 -19.60 -12.07 6.56
N HIS A 214 -19.38 -11.55 5.36
CA HIS A 214 -20.42 -10.84 4.60
C HIS A 214 -21.26 -11.73 3.69
N TYR A 215 -20.90 -12.98 3.46
CA TYR A 215 -21.59 -13.93 2.56
C TYR A 215 -21.88 -13.33 1.17
N SER A 216 -20.96 -12.51 0.67
CA SER A 216 -21.04 -11.85 -0.63
C SER A 216 -20.20 -12.57 -1.67
N ARG A 217 -20.56 -12.45 -2.94
CA ARG A 217 -19.79 -12.96 -4.06
C ARG A 217 -19.24 -11.81 -4.91
N LYS A 218 -18.26 -12.10 -5.76
CA LYS A 218 -17.67 -11.10 -6.65
C LYS A 218 -18.73 -10.35 -7.46
N TRP A 219 -19.67 -11.07 -8.04
CA TRP A 219 -20.76 -10.49 -8.85
C TRP A 219 -21.79 -9.66 -8.06
N ASP A 220 -21.79 -9.75 -6.75
CA ASP A 220 -22.61 -8.90 -5.89
C ASP A 220 -21.99 -7.52 -5.64
N LEU A 221 -20.70 -7.37 -5.93
CA LEU A 221 -19.93 -6.18 -5.59
C LEU A 221 -19.91 -5.19 -6.74
N GLN A 222 -19.97 -3.92 -6.40
CA GLN A 222 -19.57 -2.82 -7.28
C GLN A 222 -18.18 -2.34 -6.82
N SER A 223 -17.34 -1.93 -7.77
CA SER A 223 -16.00 -1.45 -7.48
C SER A 223 -15.67 -0.23 -8.32
N SER A 224 -14.73 0.56 -7.87
CA SER A 224 -14.22 1.76 -8.55
C SER A 224 -12.71 1.83 -8.46
N PRO A 225 -12.02 2.40 -9.43
CA PRO A 225 -10.60 2.67 -9.30
C PRO A 225 -10.34 3.62 -8.13
N SER A 226 -9.45 3.24 -7.22
CA SER A 226 -9.14 4.05 -6.06
C SER A 226 -7.66 3.98 -5.67
N ILE A 227 -7.26 4.83 -4.74
CA ILE A 227 -5.91 4.93 -4.21
C ILE A 227 -5.97 4.64 -2.70
N CYS A 228 -5.01 3.88 -2.22
CA CYS A 228 -4.87 3.59 -0.79
C CYS A 228 -4.55 4.85 0.00
N SER A 229 -5.28 5.10 1.06
CA SER A 229 -5.09 6.24 1.96
C SER A 229 -4.17 5.95 3.15
N GLY A 230 -3.59 4.75 3.24
CA GLY A 230 -2.85 4.32 4.44
C GLY A 230 -1.41 4.83 4.56
N CYS A 231 -0.80 5.41 3.53
CA CYS A 231 0.52 6.05 3.55
C CYS A 231 0.81 6.78 2.24
N GLY A 232 1.92 7.51 2.19
CA GLY A 232 2.34 8.32 1.04
C GLY A 232 2.80 7.56 -0.21
N VAL A 233 2.81 6.22 -0.24
CA VAL A 233 3.24 5.46 -1.43
C VAL A 233 2.22 5.53 -2.58
N GLY A 234 0.93 5.66 -2.28
CA GLY A 234 -0.11 5.82 -3.30
C GLY A 234 -0.45 4.53 -4.06
N CYS A 235 -0.47 3.38 -3.39
CA CYS A 235 -0.86 2.10 -3.99
C CYS A 235 -2.26 2.15 -4.59
N ASN A 236 -2.42 1.57 -5.79
CA ASN A 236 -3.71 1.48 -6.46
C ASN A 236 -4.52 0.31 -5.91
N ILE A 237 -5.79 0.57 -5.61
CA ILE A 237 -6.71 -0.40 -5.02
C ILE A 237 -8.05 -0.45 -5.75
N SER A 238 -8.77 -1.53 -5.55
CA SER A 238 -10.13 -1.75 -6.03
C SER A 238 -11.05 -2.09 -4.85
N PRO A 239 -11.64 -1.06 -4.19
CA PRO A 239 -12.61 -1.28 -3.14
C PRO A 239 -13.91 -1.83 -3.73
N GLY A 240 -14.45 -2.87 -3.10
CA GLY A 240 -15.73 -3.49 -3.48
C GLY A 240 -16.81 -3.23 -2.44
N GLU A 241 -17.95 -2.73 -2.88
CA GLU A 241 -19.09 -2.42 -2.02
C GLU A 241 -20.33 -3.26 -2.35
N ARG A 242 -21.24 -3.35 -1.38
CA ARG A 242 -22.63 -3.82 -1.59
C ARG A 242 -23.54 -3.13 -0.60
N TYR A 243 -24.64 -2.56 -1.10
CA TYR A 243 -25.65 -1.86 -0.29
C TYR A 243 -25.09 -0.70 0.53
N GLY A 244 -24.18 0.08 -0.05
CA GLY A 244 -23.56 1.24 0.62
C GLY A 244 -22.58 0.88 1.73
N ARG A 245 -22.04 -0.35 1.73
CA ARG A 245 -21.04 -0.80 2.69
C ARG A 245 -19.84 -1.39 1.97
N LEU A 246 -18.66 -0.91 2.33
CA LEU A 246 -17.41 -1.48 1.86
C LEU A 246 -17.26 -2.92 2.37
N LYS A 247 -16.94 -3.86 1.48
CA LYS A 247 -16.87 -5.28 1.79
C LYS A 247 -15.45 -5.82 1.79
N ARG A 248 -14.64 -5.41 0.81
CA ARG A 248 -13.24 -5.82 0.69
C ARG A 248 -12.46 -4.84 -0.18
N ILE A 249 -11.14 -4.96 -0.15
CA ILE A 249 -10.23 -4.26 -1.05
C ILE A 249 -9.34 -5.27 -1.76
N HIS A 250 -9.30 -5.19 -3.09
CA HIS A 250 -8.36 -5.92 -3.93
C HIS A 250 -7.23 -5.02 -4.42
N ASN A 251 -6.10 -5.64 -4.75
CA ASN A 251 -5.03 -4.96 -5.49
C ASN A 251 -5.55 -4.52 -6.87
N ARG A 252 -5.21 -3.30 -7.26
CA ARG A 252 -5.35 -2.81 -8.63
C ARG A 252 -3.96 -2.61 -9.20
N TYR A 253 -3.67 -3.29 -10.29
CA TYR A 253 -2.36 -3.23 -10.90
C TYR A 253 -1.98 -1.80 -11.32
N ASN A 254 -0.81 -1.35 -10.90
CA ASN A 254 -0.14 -0.15 -11.40
C ASN A 254 1.34 -0.46 -11.55
N GLN A 255 1.83 -0.47 -12.79
CA GLN A 255 3.18 -0.91 -13.13
C GLN A 255 4.29 -0.12 -12.43
N GLU A 256 4.06 1.17 -12.11
CA GLU A 256 5.06 2.05 -11.52
C GLU A 256 5.08 1.99 -9.98
N ILE A 257 3.99 1.59 -9.35
CA ILE A 257 3.81 1.72 -7.89
C ILE A 257 3.72 0.35 -7.22
N ASN A 258 2.54 -0.25 -7.22
CA ASN A 258 2.30 -1.46 -6.44
C ASN A 258 2.42 -2.77 -7.22
N GLY A 259 2.40 -2.74 -8.56
CA GLY A 259 2.36 -3.96 -9.34
C GLY A 259 1.18 -4.84 -8.90
N TYR A 260 1.46 -6.08 -8.53
CA TYR A 260 0.44 -7.06 -8.15
C TYR A 260 0.15 -7.12 -6.64
N PHE A 261 0.81 -6.32 -5.79
CA PHE A 261 0.78 -6.52 -4.35
C PHE A 261 0.56 -5.22 -3.56
N ILE A 262 -0.29 -5.30 -2.53
CA ILE A 262 -0.52 -4.25 -1.54
C ILE A 262 -0.27 -4.81 -0.13
N CYS A 263 0.11 -3.94 0.82
CA CYS A 263 0.31 -4.36 2.21
C CYS A 263 -1.02 -4.63 2.93
N ASP A 264 -0.94 -5.31 4.07
CA ASP A 264 -2.11 -5.70 4.85
C ASP A 264 -2.90 -4.49 5.36
N ARG A 265 -2.24 -3.38 5.71
CA ARG A 265 -2.92 -2.12 6.02
C ARG A 265 -3.75 -1.61 4.83
N GLY A 266 -3.19 -1.62 3.62
CA GLY A 266 -3.90 -1.19 2.41
C GLY A 266 -5.07 -2.09 2.04
N ARG A 267 -5.00 -3.39 2.37
CA ARG A 267 -6.05 -4.36 2.08
C ARG A 267 -7.15 -4.38 3.13
N PHE A 268 -6.79 -4.35 4.41
CA PHE A 268 -7.72 -4.57 5.52
C PHE A 268 -7.98 -3.33 6.37
N GLY A 269 -7.18 -2.27 6.23
CA GLY A 269 -7.25 -1.09 7.09
C GLY A 269 -8.45 -0.17 6.89
N ALA A 270 -9.34 -0.46 5.94
CA ALA A 270 -10.47 0.41 5.60
C ALA A 270 -11.79 0.08 6.34
N GLY A 271 -11.76 -0.78 7.35
CA GLY A 271 -12.96 -1.14 8.13
C GLY A 271 -13.63 0.06 8.82
N TYR A 272 -12.88 1.11 9.11
CA TYR A 272 -13.39 2.37 9.66
C TYR A 272 -14.49 3.00 8.79
N VAL A 273 -14.49 2.78 7.47
CA VAL A 273 -15.52 3.27 6.54
C VAL A 273 -16.92 2.82 6.95
N ASN A 274 -17.02 1.62 7.51
CA ASN A 274 -18.27 1.06 8.04
C ASN A 274 -18.39 1.15 9.56
N GLY A 275 -17.39 1.77 10.23
CA GLY A 275 -17.24 1.78 11.69
C GLY A 275 -18.32 2.59 12.42
N GLU A 276 -18.49 2.32 13.71
CA GLU A 276 -19.47 2.99 14.56
C GLU A 276 -19.07 4.43 14.89
N LYS A 277 -17.76 4.74 14.90
CA LYS A 277 -17.23 6.10 15.13
C LYS A 277 -17.38 7.05 13.93
N ARG A 278 -18.09 6.63 12.88
CA ARG A 278 -18.37 7.49 11.72
C ARG A 278 -19.29 8.65 12.11
N THR A 279 -18.86 9.86 11.80
CA THR A 279 -19.75 11.03 11.82
C THR A 279 -20.83 10.88 10.76
N ASN A 280 -22.10 11.06 11.13
CA ASN A 280 -23.22 10.78 10.25
C ASN A 280 -24.15 11.97 10.03
N TYR A 281 -24.21 12.90 10.97
CA TYR A 281 -25.12 14.03 10.97
C TYR A 281 -24.39 15.33 11.30
N VAL A 282 -24.92 16.44 10.77
CA VAL A 282 -24.43 17.76 11.18
C VAL A 282 -24.75 17.95 12.66
N GLY A 283 -23.73 18.28 13.45
CA GLY A 283 -23.84 18.48 14.90
C GLY A 283 -23.53 19.93 15.29
N LEU A 284 -24.39 20.53 16.13
CA LEU A 284 -24.11 21.80 16.79
C LEU A 284 -23.94 21.54 18.29
N LYS A 285 -22.84 22.02 18.89
CA LYS A 285 -22.56 21.86 20.30
C LYS A 285 -23.48 22.75 21.12
N GLU A 286 -24.20 22.16 22.05
CA GLU A 286 -25.03 22.89 23.03
C GLU A 286 -24.20 23.30 24.26
N PRO A 287 -24.66 24.26 25.05
CA PRO A 287 -23.96 24.65 26.28
C PRO A 287 -23.78 23.51 27.29
N SER A 288 -24.53 22.42 27.16
CA SER A 288 -24.37 21.18 27.92
C SER A 288 -23.12 20.38 27.55
N GLY A 289 -22.47 20.71 26.41
CA GLY A 289 -21.35 19.96 25.82
C GLY A 289 -21.79 18.83 24.88
N THR A 290 -23.10 18.58 24.79
CA THR A 290 -23.65 17.55 23.86
C THR A 290 -23.91 18.14 22.47
N PHE A 291 -23.80 17.29 21.42
CA PHE A 291 -24.14 17.71 20.07
C PHE A 291 -25.61 17.47 19.76
N LYS A 292 -26.27 18.53 19.30
CA LYS A 292 -27.61 18.47 18.73
C LYS A 292 -27.54 18.33 17.23
N ALA A 293 -28.26 17.35 16.67
CA ALA A 293 -28.38 17.21 15.24
C ALA A 293 -29.10 18.41 14.61
N LEU A 294 -28.50 18.98 13.58
CA LEU A 294 -29.05 20.05 12.76
C LEU A 294 -29.46 19.53 11.39
N LYS A 295 -30.42 20.20 10.78
CA LYS A 295 -30.66 20.04 9.35
C LYS A 295 -29.54 20.74 8.57
N ARG A 296 -29.07 20.11 7.50
CA ARG A 296 -28.00 20.65 6.66
C ARG A 296 -28.23 22.09 6.21
N GLY A 297 -29.47 22.49 5.90
CA GLY A 297 -29.81 23.86 5.54
C GLY A 297 -29.66 24.91 6.66
N GLU A 298 -29.51 24.45 7.91
CA GLU A 298 -29.32 25.35 9.06
C GLU A 298 -27.85 25.75 9.28
N VAL A 299 -26.93 25.04 8.61
CA VAL A 299 -25.47 25.31 8.68
C VAL A 299 -25.18 26.75 8.26
N SER A 300 -25.74 27.20 7.13
CA SER A 300 -25.53 28.54 6.62
C SER A 300 -25.99 29.62 7.59
N TYR A 301 -27.10 29.44 8.30
CA TYR A 301 -27.60 30.39 9.30
C TYR A 301 -26.59 30.61 10.43
N HIS A 302 -26.03 29.54 10.96
CA HIS A 302 -25.05 29.63 12.04
C HIS A 302 -23.74 30.23 11.54
N LEU A 303 -23.26 29.80 10.38
CA LEU A 303 -22.01 30.28 9.80
C LEU A 303 -22.05 31.78 9.49
N THR A 304 -23.10 32.24 8.80
CA THR A 304 -23.26 33.69 8.52
C THR A 304 -23.27 34.53 9.79
N ARG A 305 -23.86 34.01 10.86
CA ARG A 305 -23.91 34.71 12.16
C ARG A 305 -22.55 34.72 12.87
N TRP A 306 -21.76 33.65 12.73
CA TRP A 306 -20.45 33.54 13.37
C TRP A 306 -19.38 34.32 12.65
N VAL A 307 -19.41 34.33 11.32
CA VAL A 307 -18.43 35.02 10.50
C VAL A 307 -18.64 36.55 10.56
N GLY A 308 -19.87 37.05 10.37
CA GLY A 308 -20.12 38.48 10.23
C GLY A 308 -19.17 39.08 9.19
N ASP A 309 -18.44 40.15 9.59
CA ASP A 309 -17.32 40.74 8.86
C ASP A 309 -15.95 40.23 9.38
N GLY A 310 -15.95 39.09 10.05
CA GLY A 310 -14.84 38.59 10.85
C GLY A 310 -13.80 37.76 10.09
N ASN A 311 -12.78 37.37 10.82
CA ASN A 311 -11.61 36.68 10.32
C ASN A 311 -11.84 35.15 10.32
N ILE A 312 -11.78 34.54 9.14
CA ILE A 312 -11.89 33.06 8.97
C ILE A 312 -10.50 32.52 8.71
N MET A 313 -10.11 31.48 9.46
CA MET A 313 -8.90 30.69 9.18
C MET A 313 -9.25 29.26 8.86
N GLY A 314 -8.35 28.60 8.09
CA GLY A 314 -8.52 27.21 7.67
C GLY A 314 -7.29 26.37 7.94
N ILE A 315 -7.51 25.19 8.52
CA ILE A 315 -6.50 24.16 8.66
C ILE A 315 -6.86 23.02 7.72
N GLY A 316 -5.99 22.77 6.74
CA GLY A 316 -6.08 21.64 5.81
C GLY A 316 -5.59 20.33 6.42
N SER A 317 -5.39 19.33 5.56
CA SER A 317 -5.01 17.99 5.98
C SER A 317 -4.11 17.29 4.96
N PRO A 318 -3.06 16.62 5.41
CA PRO A 318 -2.26 15.73 4.56
C PRO A 318 -2.99 14.42 4.19
N ARG A 319 -4.19 14.17 4.73
CA ARG A 319 -5.08 13.06 4.34
C ARG A 319 -6.12 13.46 3.30
N ALA A 320 -6.55 14.71 3.31
CA ALA A 320 -7.56 15.23 2.38
C ALA A 320 -7.00 15.36 0.95
N SER A 321 -7.88 15.30 -0.05
CA SER A 321 -7.49 15.45 -1.44
C SER A 321 -6.89 16.83 -1.74
N VAL A 322 -6.14 16.92 -2.84
CA VAL A 322 -5.61 18.21 -3.34
C VAL A 322 -6.74 19.21 -3.51
N GLU A 323 -7.86 18.78 -4.08
CA GLU A 323 -9.02 19.63 -4.36
C GLU A 323 -9.67 20.19 -3.10
N SER A 324 -9.82 19.35 -2.06
CA SER A 324 -10.41 19.77 -0.79
C SER A 324 -9.53 20.83 -0.09
N ASN A 325 -8.21 20.57 -0.02
CA ASN A 325 -7.25 21.51 0.57
C ASN A 325 -7.19 22.82 -0.22
N TYR A 326 -7.15 22.73 -1.55
CA TYR A 326 -7.08 23.91 -2.41
C TYR A 326 -8.32 24.80 -2.28
N LEU A 327 -9.52 24.21 -2.24
CA LEU A 327 -10.75 24.96 -2.03
C LEU A 327 -10.79 25.63 -0.67
N LEU A 328 -10.33 24.96 0.39
CA LEU A 328 -10.25 25.59 1.73
C LEU A 328 -9.28 26.77 1.72
N GLN A 329 -8.08 26.62 1.12
CA GLN A 329 -7.14 27.73 0.96
C GLN A 329 -7.76 28.90 0.17
N LYS A 330 -8.53 28.63 -0.88
CA LYS A 330 -9.25 29.65 -1.66
C LYS A 330 -10.36 30.32 -0.88
N LEU A 331 -11.06 29.59 -0.01
CA LEU A 331 -12.13 30.12 0.82
C LEU A 331 -11.61 31.14 1.83
N VAL A 332 -10.53 30.78 2.56
CA VAL A 332 -10.02 31.62 3.66
C VAL A 332 -8.92 32.59 3.22
N GLY A 333 -8.35 32.39 2.04
CA GLY A 333 -7.17 33.12 1.53
C GLY A 333 -5.85 32.48 1.99
N PRO A 334 -4.77 32.61 1.20
CA PRO A 334 -3.49 31.96 1.51
C PRO A 334 -2.88 32.38 2.86
N SER A 335 -3.00 33.66 3.24
CA SER A 335 -2.48 34.19 4.51
C SER A 335 -3.29 33.76 5.75
N ASN A 336 -4.42 33.09 5.57
CA ASN A 336 -5.29 32.57 6.63
C ASN A 336 -5.39 31.04 6.58
N PHE A 337 -4.48 30.39 5.90
CA PHE A 337 -4.50 28.95 5.67
C PHE A 337 -3.23 28.26 6.19
N SER A 338 -3.43 27.11 6.82
CA SER A 338 -2.36 26.17 7.12
C SER A 338 -2.61 24.83 6.43
N VAL A 339 -1.56 24.17 5.96
CA VAL A 339 -1.66 22.81 5.38
C VAL A 339 -1.93 21.69 6.40
N GLY A 340 -1.94 22.04 7.69
CA GLY A 340 -2.34 21.13 8.76
C GLY A 340 -1.29 20.11 9.17
N LEU A 341 -0.02 20.35 8.90
CA LEU A 341 1.12 19.58 9.38
C LEU A 341 1.74 20.23 10.61
N SER A 342 2.35 19.46 11.51
CA SER A 342 3.15 20.03 12.60
C SER A 342 4.31 20.85 12.02
N HIS A 343 4.81 21.85 12.75
CA HIS A 343 5.86 22.75 12.26
C HIS A 343 7.10 21.99 11.73
N LYS A 344 7.60 21.02 12.51
CA LYS A 344 8.78 20.24 12.14
C LYS A 344 8.54 19.37 10.91
N GLU A 345 7.41 18.68 10.88
CA GLU A 345 7.03 17.81 9.78
C GLU A 345 6.85 18.61 8.47
N HIS A 346 6.17 19.77 8.55
CA HIS A 346 6.03 20.68 7.41
C HIS A 346 7.37 21.15 6.86
N ALA A 347 8.29 21.59 7.74
CA ALA A 347 9.62 22.06 7.33
C ALA A 347 10.42 20.95 6.63
N ILE A 348 10.40 19.72 7.16
CA ILE A 348 11.11 18.57 6.57
C ILE A 348 10.50 18.20 5.21
N LEU A 349 9.19 18.08 5.13
CA LEU A 349 8.52 17.73 3.87
C LEU A 349 8.68 18.81 2.80
N LYS A 350 8.62 20.10 3.19
CA LYS A 350 8.91 21.23 2.28
C LYS A 350 10.34 21.14 1.75
N ARG A 351 11.29 20.77 2.62
CA ARG A 351 12.68 20.57 2.22
C ARG A 351 12.85 19.38 1.29
N GLN A 352 12.20 18.24 1.55
CA GLN A 352 12.19 17.07 0.65
C GLN A 352 11.70 17.44 -0.75
N VAL A 353 10.57 18.13 -0.83
CA VAL A 353 10.01 18.60 -2.12
C VAL A 353 11.00 19.51 -2.83
N SER A 354 11.61 20.48 -2.13
CA SER A 354 12.62 21.38 -2.69
C SER A 354 13.85 20.62 -3.22
N ILE A 355 14.32 19.62 -2.47
CA ILE A 355 15.42 18.74 -2.91
C ILE A 355 15.02 18.00 -4.19
N LEU A 356 13.84 17.37 -4.23
CA LEU A 356 13.37 16.65 -5.42
C LEU A 356 13.18 17.56 -6.65
N GLN A 357 12.90 18.84 -6.44
CA GLN A 357 12.77 19.85 -7.52
C GLN A 357 14.13 20.35 -8.03
N THR A 358 15.21 20.17 -7.29
CA THR A 358 16.51 20.74 -7.63
C THR A 358 17.63 19.70 -7.84
N THR A 359 17.53 18.54 -7.22
CA THR A 359 18.58 17.49 -7.27
C THR A 359 18.92 17.07 -8.70
N LYS A 360 20.18 16.69 -8.91
CA LYS A 360 20.64 16.02 -10.14
C LYS A 360 20.32 14.52 -10.12
N ALA A 361 20.09 13.93 -8.94
CA ALA A 361 19.71 12.53 -8.83
C ALA A 361 18.31 12.30 -9.37
N ARG A 362 18.06 11.08 -9.85
CA ARG A 362 16.75 10.68 -10.36
C ARG A 362 15.79 10.39 -9.20
N ASN A 363 14.56 10.86 -9.30
CA ASN A 363 13.48 10.50 -8.37
C ASN A 363 12.77 9.25 -8.92
N PRO A 364 13.04 8.04 -8.36
CA PRO A 364 12.54 6.78 -8.92
C PRO A 364 11.08 6.52 -8.59
N SER A 365 10.39 5.80 -9.48
CA SER A 365 9.16 5.10 -9.11
C SER A 365 9.47 3.87 -8.24
N VAL A 366 8.44 3.29 -7.61
CA VAL A 366 8.64 2.05 -6.83
C VAL A 366 9.14 0.90 -7.72
N LYS A 367 8.74 0.87 -8.99
CA LYS A 367 9.26 -0.09 -9.98
C LYS A 367 10.74 0.13 -10.28
N GLU A 368 11.18 1.38 -10.38
CA GLU A 368 12.59 1.70 -10.59
C GLU A 368 13.45 1.35 -9.37
N ILE A 369 12.89 1.47 -8.14
CA ILE A 369 13.54 0.99 -6.91
C ILE A 369 13.83 -0.52 -6.98
N GLU A 370 12.94 -1.33 -7.55
CA GLU A 370 13.17 -2.77 -7.74
C GLU A 370 14.40 -3.10 -8.61
N LEU A 371 14.87 -2.13 -9.40
CA LEU A 371 16.00 -2.28 -10.31
C LEU A 371 17.33 -1.79 -9.72
N ALA A 372 17.34 -1.22 -8.51
CA ALA A 372 18.56 -0.79 -7.84
C ALA A 372 19.47 -1.97 -7.51
N ASP A 373 20.79 -1.75 -7.53
CA ASP A 373 21.80 -2.78 -7.30
C ASP A 373 22.77 -2.47 -6.14
N ALA A 374 22.68 -1.27 -5.56
CA ALA A 374 23.25 -0.92 -4.25
C ALA A 374 22.32 0.09 -3.56
N ILE A 375 22.03 -0.09 -2.28
CA ILE A 375 20.99 0.67 -1.58
C ILE A 375 21.52 1.14 -0.22
N LEU A 376 21.28 2.42 0.08
CA LEU A 376 21.51 3.01 1.40
C LEU A 376 20.21 3.59 1.94
N VAL A 377 19.81 3.18 3.15
CA VAL A 377 18.66 3.69 3.88
C VAL A 377 19.12 4.47 5.10
N LEU A 378 18.71 5.73 5.21
CA LEU A 378 19.05 6.63 6.30
C LEU A 378 17.79 7.05 7.08
N GLY A 379 17.66 6.57 8.31
CA GLY A 379 16.66 7.02 9.27
C GLY A 379 15.25 6.50 9.07
N GLU A 380 15.02 5.49 8.21
CA GLU A 380 13.66 5.01 7.90
C GLU A 380 13.46 3.52 8.18
N ASP A 381 12.40 3.18 8.90
CA ASP A 381 11.86 1.82 8.95
C ASP A 381 10.81 1.64 7.84
N LEU A 382 11.27 1.39 6.65
CA LEU A 382 10.45 1.29 5.44
C LEU A 382 9.37 0.20 5.53
N THR A 383 9.60 -0.86 6.32
CA THR A 383 8.62 -1.93 6.49
C THR A 383 7.32 -1.40 7.09
N ASN A 384 7.42 -0.49 8.03
CA ASN A 384 6.29 0.05 8.77
C ASN A 384 5.77 1.40 8.21
N THR A 385 6.64 2.22 7.64
CA THR A 385 6.27 3.55 7.10
C THR A 385 5.87 3.49 5.62
N ALA A 386 6.54 2.67 4.81
CA ALA A 386 6.36 2.58 3.36
C ALA A 386 6.50 1.13 2.86
N ALA A 387 5.69 0.22 3.36
CA ALA A 387 5.83 -1.23 3.17
C ALA A 387 6.06 -1.65 1.71
N ARG A 388 5.39 -1.01 0.73
CA ARG A 388 5.59 -1.36 -0.69
C ARG A 388 7.01 -0.99 -1.19
N ILE A 389 7.63 0.07 -0.66
CA ILE A 389 9.04 0.40 -0.93
C ILE A 389 9.94 -0.66 -0.30
N ALA A 390 9.68 -1.09 0.94
CA ALA A 390 10.41 -2.18 1.58
C ALA A 390 10.34 -3.47 0.74
N LEU A 391 9.17 -3.80 0.19
CA LEU A 391 8.99 -4.95 -0.71
C LEU A 391 9.80 -4.77 -2.00
N ALA A 392 9.89 -3.56 -2.55
CA ALA A 392 10.70 -3.25 -3.73
C ALA A 392 12.21 -3.47 -3.44
N ILE A 393 12.69 -3.04 -2.28
CA ILE A 393 14.07 -3.28 -1.83
C ILE A 393 14.37 -4.78 -1.73
N ARG A 394 13.44 -5.59 -1.20
CA ARG A 394 13.59 -7.06 -1.19
C ARG A 394 13.74 -7.65 -2.61
N GLN A 395 13.10 -7.06 -3.61
CA GLN A 395 13.32 -7.48 -5.00
C GLN A 395 14.66 -6.95 -5.51
N ALA A 396 15.01 -5.70 -5.24
CA ALA A 396 16.28 -5.09 -5.64
C ALA A 396 17.51 -5.86 -5.16
N THR A 397 17.48 -6.40 -3.93
CA THR A 397 18.60 -7.22 -3.42
C THR A 397 18.83 -8.52 -4.21
N LYS A 398 17.88 -8.96 -5.05
CA LYS A 398 18.04 -10.14 -5.92
C LYS A 398 18.73 -9.83 -7.24
N ASN A 399 18.96 -8.56 -7.58
CA ASN A 399 19.53 -8.18 -8.88
C ASN A 399 20.94 -8.75 -9.10
N LYS A 400 21.76 -8.89 -8.06
CA LYS A 400 23.05 -9.57 -8.14
C LYS A 400 22.89 -11.03 -8.59
N ALA A 401 21.92 -11.76 -8.00
CA ALA A 401 21.61 -13.13 -8.36
C ALA A 401 21.16 -13.26 -9.83
N ILE A 402 20.34 -12.32 -10.29
CA ILE A 402 19.86 -12.26 -11.67
C ILE A 402 21.00 -11.94 -12.64
N ALA A 403 21.91 -11.03 -12.27
CA ALA A 403 23.10 -10.72 -13.06
C ALA A 403 24.02 -11.93 -13.22
N MET A 404 24.33 -12.64 -12.12
CA MET A 404 25.11 -13.88 -12.13
C MET A 404 24.48 -14.95 -13.02
N ALA A 405 23.15 -15.11 -12.93
CA ALA A 405 22.39 -16.06 -13.74
C ALA A 405 22.46 -15.70 -15.23
N LYS A 406 22.36 -14.43 -15.57
CA LYS A 406 22.47 -13.93 -16.94
C LYS A 406 23.85 -14.20 -17.56
N GLU A 407 24.93 -14.04 -16.79
CA GLU A 407 26.30 -14.38 -17.23
C GLU A 407 26.45 -15.86 -17.56
N MET A 408 25.73 -16.73 -16.84
CA MET A 408 25.68 -18.17 -17.08
C MET A 408 24.64 -18.58 -18.12
N GLY A 409 23.96 -17.63 -18.78
CA GLY A 409 22.93 -17.91 -19.78
C GLY A 409 21.62 -18.46 -19.18
N ILE A 410 21.38 -18.25 -17.90
CA ILE A 410 20.14 -18.66 -17.19
C ILE A 410 19.17 -17.48 -17.18
N GLU A 411 17.97 -17.71 -17.73
CA GLU A 411 16.94 -16.68 -17.79
C GLU A 411 16.32 -16.43 -16.40
N ALA A 412 16.01 -15.17 -16.10
CA ALA A 412 15.51 -14.72 -14.79
C ALA A 412 14.20 -15.41 -14.34
N TRP A 413 13.33 -15.83 -15.28
CA TRP A 413 12.09 -16.55 -14.96
C TRP A 413 12.33 -17.97 -14.43
N HIS A 414 13.54 -18.51 -14.57
CA HIS A 414 13.91 -19.84 -14.06
C HIS A 414 14.32 -19.74 -12.58
N ASP A 415 13.38 -19.37 -11.73
CA ASP A 415 13.56 -19.00 -10.33
C ASP A 415 14.43 -20.00 -9.53
N GLY A 416 14.17 -21.30 -9.67
CA GLY A 416 14.94 -22.35 -8.99
C GLY A 416 16.42 -22.39 -9.39
N ALA A 417 16.75 -22.16 -10.67
CA ALA A 417 18.13 -22.16 -11.15
C ALA A 417 18.86 -20.89 -10.69
N VAL A 418 18.19 -19.73 -10.74
CA VAL A 418 18.75 -18.46 -10.23
C VAL A 418 19.10 -18.56 -8.75
N LYS A 419 18.19 -19.10 -7.92
CA LYS A 419 18.44 -19.29 -6.49
C LYS A 419 19.57 -20.27 -6.21
N ASN A 420 19.61 -21.39 -6.92
CA ASN A 420 20.66 -22.40 -6.75
C ASN A 420 22.04 -21.86 -7.13
N LEU A 421 22.13 -21.00 -8.14
CA LEU A 421 23.38 -20.36 -8.54
C LEU A 421 23.82 -19.31 -7.51
N ALA A 422 22.90 -18.45 -7.11
CA ALA A 422 23.22 -17.29 -6.29
C ALA A 422 23.50 -17.63 -4.82
N GLN A 423 22.92 -18.72 -4.28
CA GLN A 423 23.05 -19.07 -2.86
C GLN A 423 22.61 -17.89 -1.97
N GLU A 424 23.56 -17.32 -1.22
CA GLU A 424 23.38 -16.17 -0.31
C GLU A 424 23.72 -14.81 -0.97
N GLU A 425 24.20 -14.81 -2.21
CA GLU A 425 24.66 -13.60 -2.89
C GLU A 425 23.51 -12.63 -3.19
N ARG A 426 23.67 -11.37 -2.76
CA ARG A 426 22.68 -10.31 -2.88
C ARG A 426 23.32 -8.99 -3.28
N SER A 427 22.55 -8.10 -3.90
CA SER A 427 22.93 -6.70 -4.05
C SER A 427 23.04 -6.04 -2.66
N PRO A 428 24.09 -5.23 -2.41
CA PRO A 428 24.34 -4.65 -1.09
C PRO A 428 23.21 -3.71 -0.65
N LEU A 429 22.78 -3.89 0.58
CA LEU A 429 21.83 -3.03 1.29
C LEU A 429 22.47 -2.60 2.62
N PHE A 430 22.53 -1.30 2.83
CA PHE A 430 23.04 -0.66 4.04
C PHE A 430 21.91 0.09 4.74
N ILE A 431 21.78 -0.07 6.05
CA ILE A 431 20.70 0.53 6.83
C ILE A 431 21.29 1.21 8.06
N ALA A 432 21.01 2.50 8.23
CA ALA A 432 21.31 3.25 9.44
C ALA A 432 20.00 3.73 10.10
N THR A 433 19.65 3.15 11.24
CA THR A 433 18.40 3.43 11.96
C THR A 433 18.61 3.34 13.48
N PRO A 434 17.79 4.00 14.31
CA PRO A 434 17.94 3.94 15.76
C PRO A 434 17.44 2.62 16.38
N ALA A 435 16.70 1.82 15.62
CA ALA A 435 16.17 0.52 16.05
C ALA A 435 16.22 -0.49 14.89
N SER A 436 16.15 -1.78 15.20
CA SER A 436 16.11 -2.84 14.19
C SER A 436 14.89 -2.75 13.29
N THR A 437 15.07 -3.12 12.04
CA THR A 437 14.01 -3.22 11.04
C THR A 437 13.88 -4.65 10.50
N LYS A 438 12.78 -4.96 9.85
CA LYS A 438 12.61 -6.28 9.20
C LYS A 438 13.47 -6.46 7.94
N LEU A 439 14.02 -5.38 7.39
CA LEU A 439 14.96 -5.45 6.26
C LEU A 439 16.38 -5.84 6.69
N ASP A 440 16.70 -5.81 7.97
CA ASP A 440 17.99 -6.21 8.52
C ASP A 440 18.35 -7.66 8.14
N ASP A 441 17.34 -8.51 7.89
CA ASP A 441 17.53 -9.92 7.50
C ASP A 441 18.14 -10.10 6.10
N ILE A 442 18.12 -9.06 5.27
CA ILE A 442 18.68 -9.06 3.92
C ILE A 442 19.75 -7.98 3.72
N ALA A 443 20.03 -7.18 4.75
CA ALA A 443 21.06 -6.16 4.70
C ALA A 443 22.45 -6.78 4.73
N LEU A 444 23.40 -6.17 3.98
CA LEU A 444 24.81 -6.50 4.08
C LEU A 444 25.35 -5.98 5.41
N GLU A 445 24.93 -4.76 5.78
CA GLU A 445 25.33 -4.14 7.04
C GLU A 445 24.21 -3.26 7.62
N THR A 446 24.09 -3.26 8.95
CA THR A 446 23.14 -2.45 9.70
C THR A 446 23.85 -1.67 10.79
N MET A 447 23.57 -0.38 10.86
CA MET A 447 24.14 0.56 11.84
C MET A 447 23.03 1.04 12.77
N THR A 448 23.19 0.77 14.06
CA THR A 448 22.24 1.23 15.10
C THR A 448 22.76 2.54 15.68
N LEU A 449 22.24 3.67 15.23
CA LEU A 449 22.74 5.02 15.48
C LEU A 449 21.62 5.95 15.96
N ALA A 450 21.94 6.90 16.83
CA ALA A 450 21.00 7.98 17.16
C ALA A 450 20.73 8.88 15.92
N PRO A 451 19.61 9.61 15.87
CA PRO A 451 19.26 10.42 14.69
C PRO A 451 20.37 11.41 14.26
N GLU A 452 21.06 12.04 15.22
CA GLU A 452 22.17 12.96 14.94
C GLU A 452 23.38 12.23 14.36
N GLU A 453 23.66 11.02 14.86
CA GLU A 453 24.74 10.18 14.36
C GLU A 453 24.46 9.66 12.95
N ILE A 454 23.19 9.39 12.60
CA ILE A 454 22.78 9.02 11.24
C ILE A 454 23.06 10.19 10.27
N ALA A 455 22.71 11.41 10.68
CA ALA A 455 22.97 12.60 9.87
C ALA A 455 24.49 12.83 9.68
N ASP A 456 25.28 12.71 10.74
CA ASP A 456 26.74 12.85 10.70
C ASP A 456 27.39 11.77 9.83
N PHE A 457 26.93 10.54 9.96
CA PHE A 457 27.36 9.42 9.11
C PHE A 457 27.13 9.72 7.62
N GLY A 458 25.93 10.17 7.25
CA GLY A 458 25.58 10.53 5.88
C GLY A 458 26.46 11.65 5.33
N LEU A 459 26.73 12.71 6.13
CA LEU A 459 27.64 13.80 5.71
C LEU A 459 29.11 13.34 5.58
N LYS A 460 29.59 12.49 6.48
CA LYS A 460 30.92 11.89 6.36
C LYS A 460 31.07 11.05 5.10
N LEU A 461 30.05 10.25 4.78
CA LEU A 461 30.01 9.46 3.54
C LEU A 461 30.00 10.38 2.30
N ALA A 462 29.18 11.43 2.29
CA ALA A 462 29.13 12.40 1.19
C ALA A 462 30.49 13.09 0.98
N ARG A 463 31.16 13.48 2.06
CA ARG A 463 32.51 14.07 2.02
C ARG A 463 33.54 13.09 1.47
N HIS A 464 33.52 11.84 1.93
CA HIS A 464 34.41 10.81 1.40
C HIS A 464 34.23 10.56 -0.10
N LEU A 465 32.94 10.53 -0.57
CA LEU A 465 32.62 10.38 -1.98
C LEU A 465 33.14 11.55 -2.85
N THR A 466 33.31 12.74 -2.26
CA THR A 466 33.75 13.95 -2.96
C THR A 466 35.30 14.13 -2.88
N GLU A 467 35.90 13.90 -1.71
CA GLU A 467 37.28 14.26 -1.36
C GLU A 467 38.21 13.04 -1.21
N GLY A 468 37.67 11.87 -0.93
CA GLY A 468 38.39 10.59 -0.83
C GLY A 468 39.27 10.44 0.44
N ASP A 469 38.99 11.20 1.51
CA ASP A 469 39.91 11.35 2.64
C ASP A 469 39.53 10.58 3.93
N SER A 470 38.44 9.80 3.94
CA SER A 470 38.06 9.03 5.13
C SER A 470 39.02 7.86 5.39
N GLN A 471 39.47 7.75 6.63
CA GLN A 471 40.21 6.57 7.14
C GLN A 471 39.27 5.52 7.75
N ASP A 472 37.96 5.80 7.80
CA ASP A 472 36.99 4.87 8.29
C ASP A 472 36.71 3.77 7.25
N SER A 473 37.04 2.53 7.62
CA SER A 473 36.89 1.37 6.73
C SER A 473 35.44 1.12 6.31
N GLN A 474 34.49 1.36 7.21
CA GLN A 474 33.05 1.18 6.96
C GLN A 474 32.57 2.19 5.90
N ILE A 475 32.92 3.47 6.06
CA ILE A 475 32.58 4.52 5.07
C ILE A 475 33.20 4.20 3.71
N THR A 476 34.44 3.74 3.68
CA THR A 476 35.13 3.39 2.45
C THR A 476 34.50 2.19 1.74
N GLU A 477 34.11 1.18 2.49
CA GLU A 477 33.42 0.00 1.94
C GLU A 477 32.05 0.36 1.33
N ILE A 478 31.21 1.10 2.07
CA ILE A 478 29.91 1.57 1.59
C ILE A 478 30.06 2.45 0.36
N ALA A 479 31.01 3.41 0.37
CA ALA A 479 31.29 4.27 -0.77
C ALA A 479 31.69 3.45 -2.01
N THR A 480 32.53 2.41 -1.83
CA THR A 480 32.96 1.53 -2.92
C THR A 480 31.76 0.80 -3.54
N HIS A 481 30.87 0.24 -2.74
CA HIS A 481 29.67 -0.43 -3.24
C HIS A 481 28.74 0.52 -4.01
N LEU A 482 28.51 1.73 -3.47
CA LEU A 482 27.64 2.72 -4.10
C LEU A 482 28.23 3.27 -5.42
N THR A 483 29.56 3.51 -5.49
CA THR A 483 30.20 4.04 -6.69
C THR A 483 30.34 3.00 -7.81
N THR A 484 30.48 1.73 -7.47
CA THR A 484 30.57 0.62 -8.45
C THR A 484 29.24 0.13 -8.95
N ALA A 485 28.14 0.48 -8.29
CA ALA A 485 26.79 0.10 -8.68
C ALA A 485 26.38 0.76 -10.01
N GLU A 486 25.57 0.05 -10.82
CA GLU A 486 24.98 0.62 -12.02
C GLU A 486 23.86 1.63 -11.67
N ARG A 487 23.11 1.34 -10.61
CA ARG A 487 21.93 2.10 -10.15
C ARG A 487 21.92 2.24 -8.63
N PRO A 488 22.83 3.05 -8.06
CA PRO A 488 22.81 3.29 -6.63
C PRO A 488 21.58 4.06 -6.21
N LEU A 489 20.99 3.68 -5.06
CA LEU A 489 19.78 4.25 -4.52
C LEU A 489 19.98 4.71 -3.08
N ILE A 490 19.63 5.95 -2.79
CA ILE A 490 19.58 6.53 -1.46
C ILE A 490 18.13 6.74 -1.06
N ILE A 491 17.76 6.26 0.13
CA ILE A 491 16.41 6.43 0.68
C ILE A 491 16.48 7.08 2.05
N SER A 492 15.60 8.04 2.29
CA SER A 492 15.42 8.68 3.60
C SER A 492 13.96 9.14 3.77
N GLY A 493 13.66 9.84 4.86
CA GLY A 493 12.32 10.37 5.10
C GLY A 493 12.19 11.14 6.41
N PRO A 494 10.95 11.55 6.76
CA PRO A 494 10.68 12.43 7.88
C PRO A 494 10.45 11.69 9.20
N SER A 495 10.48 10.36 9.24
CA SER A 495 9.99 9.55 10.37
C SER A 495 10.66 9.89 11.71
N LEU A 496 11.94 10.29 11.69
CA LEU A 496 12.67 10.66 12.91
C LEU A 496 12.58 12.17 13.25
N LEU A 497 11.81 12.94 12.49
CA LEU A 497 11.66 14.41 12.62
C LEU A 497 13.01 15.16 12.70
N ASN A 498 14.02 14.69 11.97
CA ASN A 498 15.34 15.29 11.89
C ASN A 498 15.68 15.68 10.44
N ALA A 499 15.65 16.98 10.16
CA ALA A 499 15.92 17.53 8.82
C ALA A 499 17.34 17.22 8.33
N ASN A 500 18.33 17.11 9.23
CA ASN A 500 19.71 16.87 8.87
C ASN A 500 19.92 15.48 8.25
N ILE A 501 19.08 14.48 8.59
CA ILE A 501 19.12 13.16 7.95
C ILE A 501 18.70 13.29 6.47
N VAL A 502 17.66 14.06 6.19
CA VAL A 502 17.19 14.31 4.82
C VAL A 502 18.25 15.07 3.99
N GLU A 503 18.88 16.07 4.61
CA GLU A 503 20.01 16.82 3.99
C GLU A 503 21.21 15.92 3.71
N SER A 504 21.58 15.06 4.66
CA SER A 504 22.71 14.14 4.49
C SER A 504 22.45 13.13 3.38
N ALA A 505 21.21 12.62 3.25
CA ALA A 505 20.82 11.74 2.15
C ALA A 505 20.93 12.45 0.79
N ALA A 506 20.50 13.70 0.71
CA ALA A 506 20.66 14.52 -0.50
C ALA A 506 22.14 14.77 -0.82
N ALA A 507 22.97 15.05 0.19
CA ALA A 507 24.42 15.23 0.01
C ALA A 507 25.11 13.98 -0.57
N VAL A 508 24.76 12.80 -0.04
CA VAL A 508 25.29 11.52 -0.57
C VAL A 508 24.85 11.33 -2.02
N ALA A 509 23.58 11.58 -2.35
CA ALA A 509 23.08 11.44 -3.70
C ALA A 509 23.75 12.42 -4.68
N GLU A 510 23.93 13.69 -4.31
CA GLU A 510 24.61 14.70 -5.14
C GLU A 510 26.10 14.37 -5.34
N ALA A 511 26.79 13.85 -4.31
CA ALA A 511 28.16 13.38 -4.44
C ALA A 511 28.28 12.22 -5.44
N LEU A 512 27.38 11.24 -5.35
CA LEU A 512 27.34 10.07 -6.24
C LEU A 512 27.02 10.43 -7.69
N VAL A 513 26.13 11.40 -7.94
CA VAL A 513 25.76 11.80 -9.31
C VAL A 513 26.96 12.29 -10.11
N THR A 514 28.01 12.83 -9.46
CA THR A 514 29.23 13.27 -10.14
C THR A 514 29.96 12.12 -10.83
N SER A 515 29.89 10.92 -10.27
CA SER A 515 30.48 9.69 -10.81
C SER A 515 29.48 8.81 -11.55
N ASN A 516 28.18 8.87 -11.20
CA ASN A 516 27.15 8.02 -11.76
C ASN A 516 25.82 8.75 -11.94
N GLN A 517 25.47 9.08 -13.18
CA GLN A 517 24.24 9.79 -13.53
C GLN A 517 22.96 8.96 -13.32
N ASN A 518 23.04 7.66 -13.05
CA ASN A 518 21.92 6.81 -12.72
C ASN A 518 21.58 6.79 -11.23
N THR A 519 22.27 7.58 -10.43
CA THR A 519 22.02 7.73 -8.99
C THR A 519 20.56 8.12 -8.75
N GLN A 520 19.94 7.44 -7.78
CA GLN A 520 18.54 7.63 -7.42
C GLN A 520 18.44 8.13 -5.98
N LEU A 521 17.49 9.05 -5.76
CA LEU A 521 17.14 9.58 -4.43
C LEU A 521 15.63 9.49 -4.24
N SER A 522 15.21 8.84 -3.16
CA SER A 522 13.80 8.68 -2.81
C SER A 522 13.56 9.10 -1.37
N PHE A 523 12.44 9.77 -1.13
CA PHE A 523 11.97 10.08 0.21
C PHE A 523 10.63 9.41 0.49
N THR A 524 10.35 9.10 1.76
CA THR A 524 9.02 8.67 2.22
C THR A 524 8.14 9.87 2.56
N SER A 525 6.82 9.65 2.56
CA SER A 525 5.82 10.61 3.04
C SER A 525 4.88 9.90 4.01
N PRO A 526 4.50 10.53 5.13
CA PRO A 526 3.70 9.86 6.17
C PRO A 526 2.30 9.50 5.70
N GLU A 527 1.51 10.49 5.28
CA GLU A 527 0.13 10.30 4.87
C GLU A 527 -0.02 10.36 3.34
N SER A 528 -1.19 9.95 2.88
CA SER A 528 -1.50 9.71 1.48
C SER A 528 -1.37 10.93 0.56
N ASN A 529 -1.48 12.14 1.11
CA ASN A 529 -1.36 13.40 0.37
C ASN A 529 -0.42 14.42 1.02
N SER A 530 0.50 13.99 1.89
CA SER A 530 1.48 14.89 2.52
C SER A 530 2.27 15.70 1.49
N THR A 531 2.72 15.05 0.42
CA THR A 531 3.42 15.71 -0.69
C THR A 531 2.53 16.72 -1.41
N GLY A 532 1.26 16.39 -1.65
CA GLY A 532 0.28 17.31 -2.28
C GLY A 532 -0.01 18.53 -1.42
N SER A 533 -0.13 18.34 -0.10
CA SER A 533 -0.33 19.44 0.84
C SER A 533 0.86 20.40 0.86
N VAL A 534 2.08 19.87 0.83
CA VAL A 534 3.30 20.71 0.76
C VAL A 534 3.43 21.41 -0.59
N LEU A 535 3.08 20.77 -1.70
CA LEU A 535 3.05 21.41 -3.02
C LEU A 535 2.04 22.57 -3.10
N LEU A 536 0.97 22.48 -2.28
CA LEU A 536 -0.02 23.55 -2.14
C LEU A 536 0.48 24.71 -1.25
N SER A 537 1.45 24.45 -0.38
CA SER A 537 1.97 25.43 0.57
C SER A 537 2.64 26.59 -0.15
N GLU A 538 2.22 27.81 0.18
CA GLU A 538 2.80 29.06 -0.25
C GLU A 538 3.58 29.72 0.92
N ASP A 539 4.51 30.63 0.61
CA ASP A 539 5.34 31.25 1.66
C ASP A 539 4.54 32.12 2.65
N GLN A 540 3.35 32.56 2.26
CA GLN A 540 2.43 33.33 3.09
C GLN A 540 1.46 32.46 3.91
N ASN A 541 1.50 31.12 3.77
CA ASN A 541 0.67 30.26 4.58
C ASN A 541 1.16 30.22 6.02
N LEU A 542 0.22 30.10 6.94
CA LEU A 542 0.51 29.99 8.37
C LEU A 542 0.95 28.56 8.73
N THR A 543 1.80 28.45 9.73
CA THR A 543 2.05 27.20 10.44
C THR A 543 0.90 26.95 11.43
N LEU A 544 0.76 25.70 11.90
CA LEU A 544 -0.21 25.41 12.97
C LEU A 544 0.06 26.22 14.24
N GLN A 545 1.34 26.45 14.56
CA GLN A 545 1.75 27.21 15.74
C GLN A 545 1.31 28.69 15.62
N GLU A 546 1.51 29.31 14.46
CA GLU A 546 1.06 30.69 14.23
C GLU A 546 -0.47 30.84 14.33
N ILE A 547 -1.23 29.80 13.88
CA ILE A 547 -2.70 29.80 14.10
C ILE A 547 -3.03 29.72 15.59
N VAL A 548 -2.34 28.90 16.37
CA VAL A 548 -2.56 28.76 17.81
C VAL A 548 -2.23 30.07 18.54
N GLU A 549 -1.11 30.68 18.18
CA GLU A 549 -0.69 31.99 18.78
C GLU A 549 -1.70 33.10 18.47
N GLY A 550 -2.26 33.12 17.24
CA GLY A 550 -3.25 34.09 16.79
C GLY A 550 -4.71 33.73 17.08
N ILE A 551 -5.00 32.62 17.76
CA ILE A 551 -6.35 32.03 17.87
C ILE A 551 -7.41 32.98 18.41
N ASN A 552 -7.02 33.90 19.29
CA ASN A 552 -7.94 34.88 19.91
C ASN A 552 -8.34 36.02 18.94
N GLU A 553 -7.67 36.17 17.79
CA GLU A 553 -7.98 37.15 16.76
C GLU A 553 -8.86 36.54 15.64
N ILE A 554 -9.24 35.27 15.79
CA ILE A 554 -10.01 34.50 14.83
C ILE A 554 -11.46 34.41 15.30
N ASP A 555 -12.41 34.67 14.38
CA ASP A 555 -13.83 34.49 14.65
C ASP A 555 -14.29 33.07 14.35
N VAL A 556 -13.79 32.48 13.23
CA VAL A 556 -14.12 31.11 12.83
C VAL A 556 -12.86 30.37 12.39
N LEU A 557 -12.63 29.20 12.97
CA LEU A 557 -11.59 28.24 12.57
C LEU A 557 -12.25 27.03 11.89
N ILE A 558 -11.89 26.75 10.65
CA ILE A 558 -12.35 25.58 9.88
C ILE A 558 -11.22 24.55 9.87
N VAL A 559 -11.48 23.34 10.39
CA VAL A 559 -10.55 22.21 10.37
C VAL A 559 -11.08 21.14 9.41
N LEU A 560 -10.27 20.78 8.42
CA LEU A 560 -10.64 19.84 7.36
C LEU A 560 -9.91 18.50 7.53
N GLU A 561 -10.66 17.43 7.84
CA GLU A 561 -10.16 16.04 7.88
C GLU A 561 -8.85 15.88 8.66
N ASN A 562 -8.70 16.53 9.80
CA ASN A 562 -7.45 16.57 10.56
C ASN A 562 -7.71 16.53 12.07
N ASP A 563 -7.12 15.56 12.74
CA ASP A 563 -7.12 15.53 14.20
C ASP A 563 -5.93 16.32 14.74
N LEU A 564 -6.21 17.52 15.27
CA LEU A 564 -5.20 18.45 15.77
C LEU A 564 -4.48 17.91 17.02
N SER A 565 -5.11 17.02 17.79
CA SER A 565 -4.48 16.39 18.96
C SER A 565 -3.25 15.58 18.60
N ARG A 566 -3.15 15.12 17.34
CA ARG A 566 -1.98 14.40 16.80
C ARG A 566 -0.88 15.32 16.26
N ARG A 567 -1.14 16.62 16.14
CA ARG A 567 -0.24 17.61 15.53
C ARG A 567 0.28 18.63 16.54
N LEU A 568 -0.49 18.88 17.58
CA LEU A 568 -0.26 19.90 18.57
C LEU A 568 -0.02 19.28 19.96
N SER A 569 0.66 19.99 20.80
CA SER A 569 0.82 19.63 22.21
C SER A 569 -0.49 19.80 23.00
N ALA A 570 -0.61 19.15 24.15
CA ALA A 570 -1.76 19.29 25.04
C ALA A 570 -1.99 20.74 25.49
N LEU A 571 -0.92 21.54 25.59
CA LEU A 571 -1.02 22.96 25.93
C LEU A 571 -1.65 23.75 24.78
N GLU A 572 -1.19 23.54 23.55
CA GLU A 572 -1.74 24.20 22.35
C GLU A 572 -3.21 23.82 22.14
N MET A 573 -3.57 22.54 22.33
CA MET A 573 -4.95 22.08 22.29
C MET A 573 -5.82 22.78 23.35
N THR A 574 -5.29 22.99 24.54
CA THR A 574 -5.98 23.72 25.61
C THR A 574 -6.18 25.20 25.23
N GLN A 575 -5.20 25.83 24.57
CA GLN A 575 -5.29 27.21 24.09
C GLN A 575 -6.41 27.36 23.04
N ILE A 576 -6.48 26.43 22.07
CA ILE A 576 -7.55 26.42 21.08
C ILE A 576 -8.93 26.26 21.76
N ASN A 577 -9.07 25.30 22.65
CA ASN A 577 -10.34 25.00 23.32
C ASN A 577 -10.80 26.17 24.26
N ALA A 578 -9.88 26.96 24.76
CA ALA A 578 -10.17 28.13 25.65
C ALA A 578 -10.42 29.41 24.84
N SER A 579 -10.21 29.41 23.54
CA SER A 579 -10.39 30.60 22.70
C SER A 579 -11.86 30.97 22.49
N SER A 580 -12.09 32.20 22.02
CA SER A 580 -13.43 32.65 21.61
C SER A 580 -13.81 32.26 20.19
N ALA A 581 -12.86 31.72 19.40
CA ALA A 581 -13.07 31.29 18.02
C ALA A 581 -14.14 30.20 17.94
N LYS A 582 -15.02 30.28 16.94
CA LYS A 582 -15.95 29.22 16.63
C LYS A 582 -15.28 28.15 15.77
N ILE A 583 -15.21 26.94 16.28
CA ILE A 583 -14.52 25.83 15.63
C ILE A 583 -15.52 25.00 14.81
N ILE A 584 -15.26 24.86 13.50
CA ILE A 584 -16.02 24.00 12.58
C ILE A 584 -15.09 22.89 12.12
N SER A 585 -15.39 21.65 12.48
CA SER A 585 -14.64 20.50 12.02
C SER A 585 -15.40 19.69 10.97
N ILE A 586 -14.73 19.41 9.86
CA ILE A 586 -15.18 18.55 8.76
C ILE A 586 -14.37 17.28 8.86
N ASP A 587 -14.89 16.20 9.43
CA ASP A 587 -14.10 14.96 9.54
C ASP A 587 -14.93 13.70 9.37
N ILE A 588 -14.21 12.60 9.14
CA ILE A 588 -14.74 11.27 8.82
C ILE A 588 -15.13 10.51 10.10
N LEU A 589 -14.30 10.61 11.13
CA LEU A 589 -14.44 9.89 12.40
C LEU A 589 -14.51 10.85 13.57
N GLU A 590 -15.16 10.40 14.64
CA GLU A 590 -15.09 11.06 15.94
C GLU A 590 -13.65 11.03 16.48
N ASN A 591 -13.14 12.20 16.88
CA ASN A 591 -11.81 12.42 17.45
C ASN A 591 -11.81 13.61 18.41
N GLU A 592 -10.68 13.87 19.08
CA GLU A 592 -10.57 14.95 20.08
C GLU A 592 -10.83 16.34 19.48
N THR A 593 -10.48 16.58 18.24
CA THR A 593 -10.75 17.84 17.55
C THR A 593 -12.26 18.06 17.35
N LEU A 594 -12.99 17.02 17.00
CA LEU A 594 -14.45 17.11 16.90
C LEU A 594 -15.10 17.38 18.26
N GLU A 595 -14.60 16.75 19.32
CA GLU A 595 -15.14 16.92 20.67
C GLU A 595 -15.07 18.38 21.16
N MET A 596 -14.02 19.11 20.78
CA MET A 596 -13.89 20.54 21.14
C MET A 596 -14.65 21.49 20.20
N SER A 597 -15.05 21.04 19.02
CA SER A 597 -15.69 21.87 17.98
C SER A 597 -17.07 22.39 18.40
N ASP A 598 -17.43 23.58 17.91
CA ASP A 598 -18.80 24.16 18.04
C ASP A 598 -19.74 23.53 17.01
N MET A 599 -19.23 23.21 15.83
CA MET A 599 -20.00 22.54 14.76
C MET A 599 -19.21 21.41 14.13
N VAL A 600 -19.88 20.28 13.94
CA VAL A 600 -19.34 19.09 13.26
C VAL A 600 -20.06 18.88 11.95
N LEU A 601 -19.29 18.78 10.86
CA LEU A 601 -19.77 18.49 9.51
C LEU A 601 -19.24 17.11 9.09
N PRO A 602 -20.13 16.13 8.84
CA PRO A 602 -19.71 14.75 8.56
C PRO A 602 -19.08 14.62 7.18
N ALA A 603 -17.81 14.21 7.14
CA ALA A 603 -17.09 14.01 5.90
C ALA A 603 -17.30 12.62 5.29
N ALA A 604 -17.30 12.56 3.97
CA ALA A 604 -17.27 11.33 3.19
C ALA A 604 -15.86 10.72 3.20
N SER A 605 -15.78 9.39 3.34
CA SER A 605 -14.52 8.65 3.25
C SER A 605 -14.03 8.52 1.80
N PHE A 606 -12.79 8.03 1.60
CA PHE A 606 -12.25 7.78 0.26
C PHE A 606 -13.15 6.88 -0.61
N ALA A 607 -13.95 6.00 -0.02
CA ALA A 607 -14.89 5.13 -0.73
C ALA A 607 -16.17 5.85 -1.17
N GLU A 608 -16.48 7.00 -0.57
CA GLU A 608 -17.70 7.78 -0.78
C GLU A 608 -17.46 9.09 -1.56
N THR A 609 -16.20 9.43 -1.83
CA THR A 609 -15.81 10.66 -2.54
C THR A 609 -14.86 10.37 -3.70
N GLN A 610 -14.53 11.41 -4.44
CA GLN A 610 -13.49 11.43 -5.46
C GLN A 610 -12.50 12.54 -5.18
N GLY A 611 -11.27 12.36 -5.64
CA GLY A 611 -10.21 13.35 -5.42
C GLY A 611 -8.90 12.93 -6.06
N THR A 612 -7.88 13.75 -5.88
CA THR A 612 -6.51 13.47 -6.31
C THR A 612 -5.59 13.44 -5.09
N LEU A 613 -4.73 12.42 -5.04
CA LEU A 613 -3.67 12.30 -4.05
C LEU A 613 -2.32 12.37 -4.76
N VAL A 614 -1.32 12.95 -4.10
CA VAL A 614 0.04 13.05 -4.61
C VAL A 614 0.97 12.25 -3.72
N ASN A 615 1.59 11.22 -4.27
CA ASN A 615 2.45 10.31 -3.52
C ASN A 615 3.85 10.89 -3.25
N ASN A 616 4.67 10.11 -2.57
CA ASN A 616 6.04 10.48 -2.14
C ASN A 616 6.98 10.84 -3.31
N GLU A 617 6.78 10.31 -4.51
CA GLU A 617 7.56 10.67 -5.71
C GLU A 617 6.99 11.90 -6.46
N GLY A 618 5.95 12.54 -5.91
CA GLY A 618 5.25 13.65 -6.56
C GLY A 618 4.31 13.24 -7.69
N ARG A 619 3.83 12.01 -7.69
CA ARG A 619 2.90 11.48 -8.69
C ARG A 619 1.46 11.69 -8.23
N ALA A 620 0.71 12.47 -9.00
CA ALA A 620 -0.72 12.69 -8.81
C ALA A 620 -1.52 11.53 -9.41
N GLN A 621 -2.49 11.03 -8.65
CA GLN A 621 -3.37 9.94 -9.04
C GLN A 621 -4.80 10.24 -8.62
N ARG A 622 -5.78 9.93 -9.49
CA ARG A 622 -7.20 10.11 -9.25
C ARG A 622 -7.83 8.89 -8.60
N PHE A 623 -8.63 9.10 -7.57
CA PHE A 623 -9.54 8.08 -7.01
C PHE A 623 -11.00 8.49 -7.21
N TYR A 624 -11.88 7.51 -7.27
CA TYR A 624 -13.31 7.69 -7.53
C TYR A 624 -14.15 7.06 -6.42
N SER A 625 -15.32 7.64 -6.16
CA SER A 625 -16.29 7.07 -5.23
C SER A 625 -16.75 5.69 -5.68
N VAL A 626 -16.88 4.78 -4.72
CA VAL A 626 -17.42 3.42 -4.92
C VAL A 626 -18.94 3.42 -4.75
N PHE A 627 -19.43 4.20 -3.78
CA PHE A 627 -20.85 4.40 -3.50
C PHE A 627 -21.09 5.84 -3.02
N PRO A 628 -22.31 6.35 -3.16
CA PRO A 628 -22.65 7.69 -2.67
C PRO A 628 -22.63 7.71 -1.14
N PRO A 629 -22.26 8.85 -0.53
CA PRO A 629 -22.30 9.00 0.92
C PRO A 629 -23.73 8.89 1.45
N LEU A 630 -23.86 8.29 2.63
CA LEU A 630 -25.14 8.11 3.32
C LEU A 630 -25.34 9.22 4.37
N ASN A 631 -26.58 9.44 4.80
CA ASN A 631 -26.97 10.46 5.79
C ASN A 631 -26.57 11.87 5.32
N ASP A 632 -26.05 12.70 6.23
CA ASP A 632 -25.65 14.08 5.92
C ASP A 632 -24.18 14.19 5.46
N ARG A 633 -23.49 13.05 5.28
CA ARG A 633 -22.09 13.02 4.84
C ARG A 633 -21.90 13.62 3.46
N LEU A 634 -20.90 14.50 3.32
CA LEU A 634 -20.48 15.05 2.04
C LEU A 634 -18.95 14.95 1.88
N PRO A 635 -18.47 14.88 0.63
CA PRO A 635 -17.05 15.11 0.35
C PRO A 635 -16.54 16.39 1.01
N GLY A 636 -15.31 16.39 1.51
CA GLY A 636 -14.70 17.57 2.14
C GLY A 636 -14.75 18.79 1.20
N TRP A 637 -14.41 18.62 -0.09
CA TRP A 637 -14.52 19.67 -1.09
C TRP A 637 -15.94 20.22 -1.25
N GLN A 638 -16.95 19.39 -1.09
CA GLN A 638 -18.36 19.82 -1.21
C GLN A 638 -18.81 20.61 0.02
N TRP A 639 -18.36 20.20 1.23
CA TRP A 639 -18.59 20.99 2.44
C TRP A 639 -17.97 22.38 2.32
N VAL A 640 -16.74 22.49 1.79
CA VAL A 640 -16.10 23.80 1.58
C VAL A 640 -16.91 24.66 0.62
N ILE A 641 -17.50 24.11 -0.44
CA ILE A 641 -18.40 24.86 -1.34
C ILE A 641 -19.69 25.29 -0.62
N GLU A 642 -20.29 24.42 0.21
CA GLU A 642 -21.47 24.80 1.00
C GLU A 642 -21.15 25.93 1.98
N LEU A 643 -19.99 25.90 2.62
CA LEU A 643 -19.53 27.01 3.47
C LEU A 643 -19.28 28.28 2.65
N ALA A 644 -18.69 28.18 1.47
CA ALA A 644 -18.50 29.32 0.56
C ALA A 644 -19.84 29.97 0.13
N ARG A 645 -20.86 29.16 -0.12
CA ARG A 645 -22.22 29.63 -0.41
C ARG A 645 -22.81 30.38 0.78
N ALA A 646 -22.57 29.87 1.99
CA ALA A 646 -23.10 30.48 3.22
C ALA A 646 -22.51 31.87 3.49
N ILE A 647 -21.27 32.12 3.09
CA ILE A 647 -20.61 33.45 3.21
C ILE A 647 -20.62 34.27 1.92
N GLU A 648 -21.46 33.89 0.95
CA GLU A 648 -21.64 34.58 -0.33
C GLU A 648 -20.34 34.76 -1.15
N ASN A 649 -19.39 33.81 -1.05
CA ASN A 649 -18.20 33.81 -1.92
C ASN A 649 -18.60 33.51 -3.36
N LYS A 650 -18.55 34.53 -4.22
CA LYS A 650 -19.07 34.46 -5.61
C LYS A 650 -18.29 33.48 -6.49
N GLU A 651 -16.98 33.35 -6.30
CA GLU A 651 -16.13 32.48 -7.11
C GLU A 651 -16.42 31.00 -6.82
N LEU A 652 -16.38 30.60 -5.55
CA LEU A 652 -16.56 29.21 -5.15
C LEU A 652 -18.02 28.76 -5.20
N SER A 653 -18.97 29.66 -4.94
CA SER A 653 -20.40 29.36 -5.01
C SER A 653 -20.91 28.98 -6.40
N ALA A 654 -20.20 29.42 -7.44
CA ALA A 654 -20.54 29.14 -8.83
C ALA A 654 -20.08 27.78 -9.33
N ILE A 655 -19.31 27.04 -8.54
CA ILE A 655 -18.78 25.72 -8.92
C ILE A 655 -19.89 24.66 -8.80
N ASP A 656 -20.19 23.98 -9.91
CA ASP A 656 -21.24 22.97 -9.99
C ASP A 656 -20.71 21.54 -10.20
N SER A 657 -19.43 21.38 -10.57
CA SER A 657 -18.89 20.07 -10.87
C SER A 657 -17.46 19.90 -10.34
N PHE A 658 -17.10 18.66 -10.07
CA PHE A 658 -15.74 18.31 -9.64
C PHE A 658 -14.68 18.63 -10.71
N ASP A 659 -15.01 18.53 -11.99
CA ASP A 659 -14.09 18.85 -13.08
C ASP A 659 -13.70 20.34 -13.07
N GLU A 660 -14.64 21.24 -12.71
CA GLU A 660 -14.36 22.68 -12.55
C GLU A 660 -13.39 22.94 -11.38
N ILE A 661 -13.48 22.14 -10.31
CA ILE A 661 -12.50 22.23 -9.20
C ILE A 661 -11.12 21.82 -9.69
N VAL A 662 -11.02 20.75 -10.47
CA VAL A 662 -9.75 20.28 -11.05
C VAL A 662 -9.13 21.34 -11.96
N GLU A 663 -9.96 21.99 -12.80
CA GLU A 663 -9.52 23.09 -13.67
C GLU A 663 -9.08 24.31 -12.86
N LEU A 664 -9.75 24.58 -11.74
CA LEU A 664 -9.37 25.65 -10.83
C LEU A 664 -8.03 25.36 -10.15
N CYS A 665 -7.83 24.13 -9.65
CA CYS A 665 -6.55 23.69 -9.10
C CYS A 665 -5.41 23.78 -10.12
N ALA A 666 -5.68 23.44 -11.40
CA ALA A 666 -4.69 23.48 -12.46
C ALA A 666 -4.19 24.90 -12.80
N LYS A 667 -4.82 25.96 -12.27
CA LYS A 667 -4.30 27.33 -12.37
C LYS A 667 -3.11 27.59 -11.44
N ASN A 668 -2.92 26.75 -10.39
CA ASN A 668 -1.74 26.81 -9.54
C ASN A 668 -0.54 26.18 -10.26
N ASN A 669 0.63 26.83 -10.16
CA ASN A 669 1.84 26.44 -10.88
C ASN A 669 2.28 24.99 -10.60
N ASN A 670 2.11 24.50 -9.38
CA ASN A 670 2.49 23.16 -9.00
C ASN A 670 1.50 22.09 -9.48
N PHE A 671 0.27 22.49 -9.86
CA PHE A 671 -0.82 21.59 -10.22
C PHE A 671 -1.28 21.71 -11.69
N GLN A 672 -0.53 22.38 -12.56
CA GLN A 672 -0.91 22.59 -13.97
C GLN A 672 -1.28 21.30 -14.70
N ALA A 673 -0.60 20.19 -14.39
CA ALA A 673 -0.84 18.89 -15.01
C ALA A 673 -2.01 18.11 -14.38
N LEU A 674 -2.71 18.64 -13.37
CA LEU A 674 -3.76 17.93 -12.64
C LEU A 674 -4.94 17.52 -13.54
N SER A 675 -5.29 18.36 -14.52
CA SER A 675 -6.35 18.06 -15.50
C SER A 675 -6.03 16.86 -16.41
N SER A 676 -4.75 16.50 -16.54
CA SER A 676 -4.32 15.36 -17.35
C SER A 676 -4.24 14.03 -16.58
N VAL A 677 -4.46 14.05 -15.26
CA VAL A 677 -4.39 12.84 -14.40
C VAL A 677 -5.49 11.84 -14.72
N ALA A 678 -6.66 12.33 -15.06
CA ALA A 678 -7.80 11.49 -15.42
C ALA A 678 -8.72 12.20 -16.41
N PRO A 679 -9.44 11.45 -17.26
CA PRO A 679 -10.44 12.01 -18.15
C PRO A 679 -11.56 12.72 -17.38
N ASN A 680 -12.10 13.78 -17.97
CA ASN A 680 -13.26 14.50 -17.46
C ASN A 680 -14.58 13.74 -17.74
N LYS A 681 -15.71 14.25 -17.22
CA LYS A 681 -17.05 13.65 -17.36
C LYS A 681 -17.54 13.50 -18.81
N ASN A 682 -16.97 14.30 -19.73
CA ASN A 682 -17.39 14.29 -21.14
C ASN A 682 -16.58 13.30 -21.99
N PHE A 683 -15.57 12.68 -21.43
CA PHE A 683 -14.75 11.71 -22.16
C PHE A 683 -15.57 10.49 -22.58
N ARG A 684 -15.38 10.08 -23.85
CA ARG A 684 -15.96 8.85 -24.43
C ARG A 684 -14.87 8.06 -25.12
N ASP A 685 -14.93 6.74 -24.97
CA ASP A 685 -14.12 5.80 -25.74
C ASP A 685 -15.01 5.07 -26.75
N HIS A 686 -14.71 5.21 -28.04
CA HIS A 686 -15.54 4.67 -29.12
C HIS A 686 -17.04 5.05 -28.98
N GLY A 687 -17.35 6.26 -28.51
CA GLY A 687 -18.72 6.73 -28.28
C GLY A 687 -19.32 6.26 -26.95
N LEU A 688 -18.66 5.41 -26.19
CA LEU A 688 -19.16 4.88 -24.94
C LEU A 688 -18.64 5.68 -23.74
N LYS A 689 -19.50 5.88 -22.76
CA LYS A 689 -19.12 6.44 -21.48
C LYS A 689 -18.23 5.43 -20.73
N ILE A 690 -17.09 5.92 -20.19
CA ILE A 690 -16.26 5.06 -19.35
C ILE A 690 -16.97 4.82 -18.02
N PRO A 691 -17.24 3.58 -17.64
CA PRO A 691 -17.79 3.29 -16.33
C PRO A 691 -16.71 3.51 -15.26
N ARG A 692 -16.95 4.42 -14.35
CA ARG A 692 -16.11 4.63 -13.16
C ARG A 692 -16.37 3.58 -12.10
N GLN A 693 -17.51 2.93 -12.16
CA GLN A 693 -17.85 1.75 -11.36
C GLN A 693 -17.86 0.51 -12.24
N THR A 694 -17.43 -0.61 -11.70
CA THR A 694 -17.50 -1.87 -12.41
C THR A 694 -18.92 -2.39 -12.46
N HIS A 695 -19.20 -3.15 -13.51
CA HIS A 695 -20.42 -3.93 -13.56
C HIS A 695 -20.48 -5.00 -12.49
N ARG A 696 -21.66 -5.41 -12.16
CA ARG A 696 -21.86 -6.69 -11.51
C ARG A 696 -21.45 -7.80 -12.47
N ASN A 697 -20.66 -8.75 -11.95
CA ASN A 697 -20.41 -9.98 -12.68
C ASN A 697 -21.64 -10.88 -12.59
N SER A 698 -21.90 -11.65 -13.64
CA SER A 698 -23.04 -12.58 -13.65
C SER A 698 -22.88 -13.78 -12.71
N GLY A 699 -21.66 -14.06 -12.26
CA GLY A 699 -21.31 -15.27 -11.54
C GLY A 699 -21.04 -16.47 -12.47
N ARG A 700 -21.06 -16.29 -13.76
CA ARG A 700 -20.66 -17.31 -14.72
C ARG A 700 -19.18 -17.32 -14.93
N THR A 701 -18.61 -18.50 -14.96
CA THR A 701 -17.19 -18.76 -15.21
C THR A 701 -16.93 -19.34 -16.60
N ALA A 702 -17.92 -19.32 -17.48
CA ALA A 702 -17.80 -19.97 -18.76
C ALA A 702 -17.19 -19.05 -19.81
N ILE A 703 -16.11 -19.48 -20.44
CA ILE A 703 -15.54 -18.81 -21.62
C ILE A 703 -16.56 -18.76 -22.79
N THR A 704 -17.57 -19.62 -22.74
CA THR A 704 -18.67 -19.73 -23.70
C THR A 704 -20.00 -19.27 -23.10
N ALA A 705 -19.97 -18.42 -22.07
CA ALA A 705 -21.18 -17.93 -21.41
C ALA A 705 -22.11 -17.17 -22.36
N ASP A 706 -21.53 -16.47 -23.34
CA ASP A 706 -22.25 -15.79 -24.42
C ASP A 706 -23.01 -16.75 -25.37
N VAL A 707 -22.63 -18.01 -25.40
CA VAL A 707 -23.32 -19.06 -26.16
C VAL A 707 -24.47 -19.70 -25.33
N SER A 708 -24.51 -19.45 -24.01
CA SER A 708 -25.52 -20.00 -23.14
C SER A 708 -26.88 -19.32 -23.39
N VAL A 709 -27.91 -20.11 -23.58
CA VAL A 709 -29.29 -19.64 -23.88
C VAL A 709 -30.08 -19.25 -22.64
N HIS A 710 -29.49 -19.21 -21.48
CA HIS A 710 -30.19 -19.00 -20.20
C HIS A 710 -30.51 -17.53 -19.87
N GLU A 711 -29.80 -16.60 -20.49
CA GLU A 711 -30.06 -15.18 -20.32
C GLU A 711 -29.99 -14.47 -21.68
N HIS A 712 -30.87 -13.48 -21.84
CA HIS A 712 -30.80 -12.63 -23.01
C HIS A 712 -29.56 -11.75 -22.97
N GLN A 713 -28.88 -11.65 -24.11
CA GLN A 713 -27.83 -10.63 -24.26
C GLN A 713 -28.48 -9.25 -24.09
N GLN A 714 -27.84 -8.43 -23.26
CA GLN A 714 -28.29 -7.07 -23.09
C GLN A 714 -28.05 -6.30 -24.38
N THR A 715 -29.00 -5.48 -24.77
CA THR A 715 -28.81 -4.55 -25.87
C THR A 715 -27.69 -3.57 -25.49
N PRO A 716 -26.71 -3.34 -26.37
CA PRO A 716 -25.66 -2.36 -26.11
C PRO A 716 -26.27 -1.00 -25.81
N ASP A 717 -25.93 -0.43 -24.68
CA ASP A 717 -26.36 0.89 -24.24
C ASP A 717 -25.12 1.75 -24.06
N ASP A 718 -24.97 2.77 -24.91
CA ASP A 718 -23.80 3.63 -24.93
C ASP A 718 -23.67 4.50 -23.67
N GLU A 719 -24.77 4.68 -22.94
CA GLU A 719 -24.81 5.52 -21.74
C GLU A 719 -24.60 4.74 -20.44
N THR A 720 -24.66 3.41 -20.47
CA THR A 720 -24.52 2.59 -19.26
C THR A 720 -23.30 1.68 -19.30
N PRO A 721 -22.74 1.39 -18.12
CA PRO A 721 -21.72 0.37 -17.97
C PRO A 721 -22.17 -1.04 -18.40
N LEU A 722 -23.43 -1.32 -18.45
CA LEU A 722 -24.01 -2.64 -18.83
C LEU A 722 -23.71 -3.04 -20.27
N ALA A 723 -23.28 -2.10 -21.12
CA ALA A 723 -22.77 -2.39 -22.46
C ALA A 723 -21.55 -3.33 -22.46
N TYR A 724 -20.89 -3.51 -21.33
CA TYR A 724 -19.71 -4.36 -21.12
C TYR A 724 -20.02 -5.51 -20.15
N SER A 725 -21.10 -6.22 -20.38
CA SER A 725 -21.47 -7.36 -19.54
C SER A 725 -20.37 -8.43 -19.48
N MET A 726 -20.17 -9.03 -18.31
CA MET A 726 -19.26 -10.15 -18.11
C MET A 726 -19.71 -11.45 -18.80
N GLU A 727 -20.92 -11.49 -19.25
CA GLU A 727 -21.56 -12.67 -19.84
C GLU A 727 -21.23 -12.86 -21.32
N GLY A 728 -20.65 -11.89 -21.93
CA GLY A 728 -20.21 -11.95 -23.31
C GLY A 728 -20.11 -10.55 -23.87
N LEU A 729 -18.96 -10.25 -24.41
CA LEU A 729 -18.77 -9.12 -25.27
C LEU A 729 -18.82 -9.59 -26.71
N ASN A 730 -19.71 -9.01 -27.48
CA ASN A 730 -19.70 -9.14 -28.92
C ASN A 730 -18.55 -8.35 -29.57
N ARG A 731 -17.40 -8.27 -28.90
CA ARG A 731 -16.22 -7.55 -29.35
C ARG A 731 -14.99 -8.43 -29.24
N ASP A 732 -14.17 -8.40 -30.26
CA ASP A 732 -12.94 -9.21 -30.33
C ASP A 732 -11.90 -8.78 -29.30
N GLN A 733 -11.95 -7.53 -28.84
CA GLN A 733 -11.04 -7.02 -27.83
C GLN A 733 -11.74 -6.06 -26.86
N PRO A 734 -11.47 -6.16 -25.54
CA PRO A 734 -11.96 -5.21 -24.57
C PRO A 734 -11.28 -3.85 -24.77
N SER A 735 -12.00 -2.77 -24.55
CA SER A 735 -11.42 -1.43 -24.49
C SER A 735 -10.39 -1.35 -23.35
N THR A 736 -9.28 -0.63 -23.55
CA THR A 736 -8.29 -0.32 -22.50
C THR A 736 -8.90 0.45 -21.32
N LEU A 737 -10.03 1.11 -21.56
CA LEU A 737 -10.77 1.87 -20.57
C LEU A 737 -11.89 1.07 -19.89
N THR A 738 -12.10 -0.18 -20.33
CA THR A 738 -13.03 -1.11 -19.66
C THR A 738 -12.51 -1.35 -18.23
N PRO A 739 -13.40 -1.43 -17.23
CA PRO A 739 -12.99 -1.71 -15.87
C PRO A 739 -12.09 -2.93 -15.78
N PHE A 740 -10.92 -2.76 -15.16
CA PHE A 740 -9.88 -3.79 -15.09
C PHE A 740 -10.29 -5.06 -14.32
N VAL A 741 -11.40 -5.06 -13.61
CA VAL A 741 -11.99 -6.25 -12.98
C VAL A 741 -12.80 -7.11 -13.95
N TRP A 742 -12.99 -6.62 -15.16
CA TRP A 742 -13.68 -7.34 -16.20
C TRP A 742 -12.70 -8.10 -17.10
N SER A 743 -12.99 -9.35 -17.39
CA SER A 743 -12.17 -10.22 -18.23
C SER A 743 -13.08 -11.03 -19.16
N PRO A 744 -12.85 -11.01 -20.48
CA PRO A 744 -13.68 -11.76 -21.43
C PRO A 744 -13.65 -13.26 -21.14
N GLY A 745 -14.74 -13.82 -20.63
CA GLY A 745 -14.89 -15.24 -20.35
C GLY A 745 -14.17 -15.76 -19.11
N TRP A 746 -13.45 -14.91 -18.35
CA TRP A 746 -12.75 -15.30 -17.15
C TRP A 746 -13.15 -14.44 -15.95
N ASN A 747 -13.23 -15.05 -14.76
CA ASN A 747 -13.70 -14.37 -13.56
C ASN A 747 -12.65 -14.23 -12.47
N SER A 748 -11.60 -15.04 -12.49
CA SER A 748 -10.54 -14.97 -11.47
C SER A 748 -9.63 -13.76 -11.64
N ASN A 749 -9.09 -13.26 -10.53
CA ASN A 749 -8.12 -12.17 -10.56
C ASN A 749 -6.84 -12.54 -11.34
N GLN A 750 -6.42 -13.82 -11.27
CA GLN A 750 -5.26 -14.30 -12.04
C GLN A 750 -5.53 -14.29 -13.54
N SER A 751 -6.74 -14.52 -13.96
CA SER A 751 -7.12 -14.37 -15.37
C SER A 751 -7.11 -12.92 -15.83
N LEU A 752 -7.45 -11.98 -14.95
CA LEU A 752 -7.35 -10.54 -15.23
C LEU A 752 -5.91 -10.11 -15.54
N GLN A 753 -4.90 -10.73 -14.94
CA GLN A 753 -3.48 -10.43 -15.21
C GLN A 753 -3.10 -10.55 -16.69
N LYS A 754 -3.80 -11.37 -17.45
CA LYS A 754 -3.62 -11.47 -18.91
C LYS A 754 -3.91 -10.16 -19.64
N PHE A 755 -4.78 -9.34 -19.06
CA PHE A 755 -5.21 -8.06 -19.59
C PHE A 755 -4.56 -6.87 -18.91
N GLN A 756 -3.60 -7.12 -18.03
CA GLN A 756 -2.76 -6.10 -17.42
C GLN A 756 -1.55 -5.75 -18.30
N ALA A 757 -0.82 -4.73 -17.94
CA ALA A 757 0.27 -4.20 -18.73
C ALA A 757 1.35 -5.24 -19.08
N GLU A 758 1.69 -6.14 -18.16
CA GLU A 758 2.78 -7.11 -18.34
C GLU A 758 2.39 -8.33 -19.17
N THR A 759 1.11 -8.60 -19.31
CA THR A 759 0.62 -9.78 -20.03
C THR A 759 -0.14 -9.43 -21.30
N GLY A 760 0.19 -8.30 -21.91
CA GLY A 760 -0.41 -7.89 -23.18
C GLY A 760 -1.86 -7.39 -23.08
N GLY A 761 -2.35 -7.21 -21.85
CA GLY A 761 -3.73 -6.78 -21.61
C GLY A 761 -4.01 -5.33 -21.97
N PRO A 762 -5.28 -4.90 -21.85
CA PRO A 762 -5.73 -3.57 -22.26
C PRO A 762 -5.10 -2.43 -21.44
N LEU A 763 -4.53 -2.72 -20.27
CA LEU A 763 -3.83 -1.74 -19.43
C LEU A 763 -2.34 -1.62 -19.77
N LYS A 764 -1.84 -2.38 -20.73
CA LYS A 764 -0.45 -2.29 -21.19
C LYS A 764 -0.16 -0.87 -21.70
N GLY A 765 0.81 -0.20 -21.07
CA GLY A 765 1.12 1.19 -21.38
C GLY A 765 0.07 2.20 -20.92
N GLY A 766 -0.88 1.79 -20.06
CA GLY A 766 -1.85 2.70 -19.44
C GLY A 766 -1.19 3.70 -18.48
N ALA A 767 -1.91 4.78 -18.19
CA ALA A 767 -1.41 5.84 -17.33
C ALA A 767 -1.27 5.38 -15.87
N SER A 768 -0.07 5.50 -15.32
CA SER A 768 0.24 5.21 -13.92
C SER A 768 0.02 6.40 -12.99
N GLY A 769 -0.52 7.51 -13.48
CA GLY A 769 -0.58 8.82 -12.83
C GLY A 769 0.40 9.80 -13.47
N VAL A 770 0.41 11.04 -13.01
CA VAL A 770 1.22 12.15 -13.59
C VAL A 770 2.18 12.69 -12.55
N LYS A 771 3.49 12.68 -12.84
CA LYS A 771 4.49 13.31 -11.96
C LYS A 771 4.38 14.83 -12.04
N LEU A 772 4.07 15.45 -10.91
CA LEU A 772 4.02 16.90 -10.74
C LEU A 772 5.41 17.47 -10.43
N ILE A 773 6.20 16.74 -9.64
CA ILE A 773 7.57 17.15 -9.30
C ILE A 773 8.49 16.79 -10.46
N LYS A 774 9.13 17.82 -11.02
CA LYS A 774 10.17 17.71 -12.05
C LYS A 774 11.41 18.37 -11.53
N SER A 775 12.53 17.64 -11.51
CA SER A 775 13.80 18.25 -11.14
C SER A 775 14.31 19.21 -12.20
N SER A 776 14.83 20.35 -11.76
CA SER A 776 15.55 21.31 -12.62
C SER A 776 16.98 20.86 -12.95
N GLY A 777 17.52 19.89 -12.16
CA GLY A 777 18.92 19.45 -12.28
C GLY A 777 19.95 20.51 -11.89
N SER A 778 19.54 21.56 -11.17
CA SER A 778 20.46 22.62 -10.71
C SER A 778 21.44 22.14 -9.64
N GLY A 779 21.10 21.04 -8.97
CA GLY A 779 21.82 20.48 -7.84
C GLY A 779 21.36 21.05 -6.49
N VAL A 780 21.54 20.25 -5.45
CA VAL A 780 21.25 20.64 -4.07
C VAL A 780 22.54 21.14 -3.41
N SER A 781 22.50 22.34 -2.85
CA SER A 781 23.62 22.83 -2.02
C SER A 781 23.42 22.33 -0.59
N VAL A 782 24.29 21.43 -0.14
CA VAL A 782 24.34 20.98 1.25
C VAL A 782 25.73 21.27 1.80
N THR A 783 25.79 21.85 2.99
CA THR A 783 27.06 22.14 3.66
C THR A 783 27.57 20.86 4.35
N CYS A 784 28.54 20.19 3.74
CA CYS A 784 29.11 18.93 4.28
C CYS A 784 30.04 19.12 5.46
N ASP A 785 30.47 20.35 5.77
CA ASP A 785 31.43 20.66 6.86
C ASP A 785 30.80 20.61 8.26
N GLN A 786 29.47 20.48 8.34
CA GLN A 786 28.80 20.34 9.63
C GLN A 786 29.08 18.95 10.22
N THR A 787 29.27 18.92 11.53
CA THR A 787 29.34 17.67 12.30
C THR A 787 28.24 17.68 13.33
N PHE A 788 27.56 16.56 13.46
CA PHE A 788 26.51 16.38 14.45
C PHE A 788 26.97 15.39 15.51
N SER A 789 26.81 15.73 16.77
CA SER A 789 27.13 14.84 17.88
C SER A 789 25.89 14.61 18.73
N PHE A 790 25.67 13.35 19.04
CA PHE A 790 24.63 12.97 19.98
C PHE A 790 25.15 13.12 21.41
N THR A 791 24.63 14.05 22.17
CA THR A 791 24.98 14.28 23.56
C THR A 791 23.74 14.37 24.40
N LEU A 792 23.71 13.65 25.51
CA LEU A 792 22.61 13.65 26.46
C LEU A 792 23.05 14.08 27.83
N GLU A 793 22.19 14.81 28.52
CA GLU A 793 22.33 15.01 29.96
C GLU A 793 22.17 13.66 30.69
N LYS A 794 22.92 13.51 31.77
CA LYS A 794 22.84 12.29 32.59
C LYS A 794 21.41 12.05 33.06
N ASN A 795 20.90 10.83 32.86
CA ASN A 795 19.55 10.36 33.16
C ASN A 795 18.46 10.74 32.17
N PHE A 796 18.75 11.50 31.12
CA PHE A 796 17.80 11.72 30.04
C PHE A 796 17.93 10.67 28.95
N ARG A 797 16.84 10.46 28.18
CA ARG A 797 16.80 9.66 26.95
C ARG A 797 16.10 10.47 25.88
N ARG A 798 16.62 10.36 24.65
CA ARG A 798 15.98 10.95 23.48
C ARG A 798 14.87 10.03 22.99
N LEU A 799 13.66 10.55 22.86
CA LEU A 799 12.55 9.80 22.27
C LEU A 799 12.73 9.67 20.76
N VAL A 800 12.52 8.46 20.25
CA VAL A 800 12.46 8.16 18.82
C VAL A 800 11.20 7.35 18.51
N PRO A 801 10.46 7.65 17.43
CA PRO A 801 9.24 6.95 17.12
C PRO A 801 9.55 5.55 16.54
N ILE A 802 8.82 4.56 17.00
CA ILE A 802 8.79 3.20 16.46
C ILE A 802 7.42 2.99 15.80
N TYR A 803 7.42 2.91 14.50
CA TYR A 803 6.21 2.71 13.73
C TYR A 803 5.81 1.24 13.65
N SER A 804 4.51 0.98 13.57
CA SER A 804 3.91 -0.33 13.33
C SER A 804 2.93 -0.23 12.16
N LEU A 805 3.01 -1.17 11.23
CA LEU A 805 2.08 -1.23 10.11
C LEU A 805 0.63 -1.29 10.57
N HIS A 806 0.37 -2.02 11.65
CA HIS A 806 -0.98 -2.29 12.15
C HIS A 806 -1.46 -1.33 13.26
N GLY A 807 -0.63 -0.38 13.71
CA GLY A 807 -0.98 0.46 14.87
C GLY A 807 -0.77 1.96 14.70
N SER A 808 0.17 2.36 13.84
CA SER A 808 0.62 3.77 13.81
C SER A 808 -0.22 4.69 12.91
N GLU A 809 -0.96 4.15 11.94
CA GLU A 809 -1.76 4.98 11.05
C GLU A 809 -3.16 5.21 11.66
N GLU A 810 -3.58 6.45 11.65
CA GLU A 810 -4.74 6.98 12.37
C GLU A 810 -6.05 6.26 12.01
N MET A 811 -6.39 6.22 10.73
CA MET A 811 -7.69 5.72 10.29
C MET A 811 -7.79 4.20 10.39
N SER A 812 -6.75 3.48 9.98
CA SER A 812 -6.73 2.02 9.99
C SER A 812 -6.71 1.43 11.40
N HIS A 813 -6.21 2.18 12.39
CA HIS A 813 -6.26 1.78 13.80
C HIS A 813 -7.71 1.54 14.29
N HIS A 814 -8.70 2.24 13.71
CA HIS A 814 -10.11 2.04 13.99
C HIS A 814 -10.74 0.82 13.28
N THR A 815 -9.96 0.07 12.53
CA THR A 815 -10.40 -1.21 11.94
C THR A 815 -10.16 -2.34 12.94
N LYS A 816 -11.20 -3.09 13.26
CA LYS A 816 -11.19 -4.17 14.27
C LYS A 816 -10.04 -5.17 14.07
N GLU A 817 -9.84 -5.64 12.85
CA GLU A 817 -8.84 -6.65 12.51
C GLU A 817 -7.42 -6.11 12.61
N ILE A 818 -7.22 -4.84 12.26
CA ILE A 818 -5.93 -4.15 12.37
C ILE A 818 -5.60 -3.86 13.83
N SER A 819 -6.56 -3.35 14.62
CA SER A 819 -6.35 -3.06 16.04
C SER A 819 -6.02 -4.31 16.85
N GLN A 820 -6.54 -5.49 16.48
CA GLN A 820 -6.15 -6.76 17.08
C GLN A 820 -4.67 -7.13 16.85
N LEU A 821 -4.06 -6.62 15.78
CA LEU A 821 -2.65 -6.84 15.43
C LEU A 821 -1.73 -5.74 15.97
N ALA A 822 -2.28 -4.60 16.33
CA ALA A 822 -1.52 -3.43 16.78
C ALA A 822 -0.77 -3.69 18.11
N GLY A 823 -1.36 -4.47 19.01
CA GLY A 823 -0.82 -4.69 20.35
C GLY A 823 -1.03 -3.48 21.27
N LEU A 824 -0.42 -3.52 22.43
CA LEU A 824 -0.42 -2.43 23.40
C LEU A 824 0.75 -1.48 23.17
N PRO A 825 0.64 -0.19 23.52
CA PRO A 825 1.75 0.74 23.43
C PRO A 825 2.91 0.31 24.35
N PHE A 826 4.12 0.60 23.91
CA PHE A 826 5.36 0.24 24.62
C PHE A 826 6.45 1.27 24.40
N ILE A 827 7.48 1.19 25.26
CA ILE A 827 8.76 1.85 25.04
C ILE A 827 9.87 0.82 24.83
N VAL A 828 10.82 1.10 23.94
CA VAL A 828 11.99 0.23 23.71
C VAL A 828 13.22 0.88 24.28
N LEU A 829 14.00 0.12 25.06
CA LEU A 829 15.29 0.54 25.59
C LEU A 829 16.40 -0.37 25.08
N SER A 830 17.62 0.16 24.99
CA SER A 830 18.81 -0.67 24.77
C SER A 830 19.07 -1.57 25.97
N ASP A 831 19.77 -2.70 25.78
CA ASP A 831 20.19 -3.59 26.88
C ASP A 831 20.92 -2.80 27.97
N LYS A 832 21.88 -1.93 27.60
CA LYS A 832 22.65 -1.11 28.53
C LYS A 832 21.77 -0.12 29.32
N ASP A 833 20.83 0.53 28.64
CA ASP A 833 19.92 1.46 29.30
C ASP A 833 18.98 0.75 30.26
N ALA A 834 18.45 -0.40 29.86
CA ALA A 834 17.60 -1.25 30.68
C ALA A 834 18.34 -1.76 31.94
N ASP A 835 19.58 -2.22 31.78
CA ASP A 835 20.43 -2.65 32.91
C ASP A 835 20.71 -1.52 33.87
N ASN A 836 21.05 -0.33 33.36
CA ASN A 836 21.28 0.89 34.17
C ASN A 836 20.03 1.28 35.00
N MET A 837 18.85 1.09 34.46
CA MET A 837 17.56 1.37 35.10
C MET A 837 17.03 0.20 35.92
N LYS A 838 17.66 -0.98 35.84
CA LYS A 838 17.23 -2.25 36.47
C LYS A 838 15.81 -2.63 36.04
N VAL A 839 15.51 -2.52 34.76
CA VAL A 839 14.24 -2.93 34.15
C VAL A 839 14.48 -4.08 33.17
N SER A 840 13.49 -4.93 33.03
CA SER A 840 13.48 -6.07 32.13
C SER A 840 12.30 -5.98 31.15
N ASP A 841 12.33 -6.82 30.12
CA ASP A 841 11.23 -6.89 29.15
C ASP A 841 9.89 -7.18 29.85
N GLY A 842 8.88 -6.35 29.58
CA GLY A 842 7.55 -6.41 30.21
C GLY A 842 7.38 -5.65 31.52
N ASP A 843 8.45 -5.13 32.12
CA ASP A 843 8.34 -4.22 33.28
C ASP A 843 7.65 -2.91 32.88
N GLY A 844 7.14 -2.15 33.87
CA GLY A 844 6.64 -0.81 33.69
C GLY A 844 7.69 0.24 33.96
N VAL A 845 7.64 1.34 33.22
CA VAL A 845 8.43 2.53 33.46
C VAL A 845 7.57 3.77 33.46
N VAL A 846 7.96 4.74 34.28
CA VAL A 846 7.41 6.10 34.26
C VAL A 846 8.30 6.95 33.36
N VAL A 847 7.71 7.50 32.32
CA VAL A 847 8.33 8.47 31.42
C VAL A 847 7.95 9.86 31.90
N THR A 848 8.92 10.70 32.18
CA THR A 848 8.72 12.06 32.67
C THR A 848 9.43 13.06 31.76
N GLY A 849 8.67 13.97 31.18
CA GLY A 849 9.13 15.11 30.39
C GLY A 849 8.71 16.43 31.02
N GLU A 850 8.85 17.53 30.29
CA GLU A 850 8.57 18.89 30.82
C GLU A 850 7.13 19.06 31.31
N ASN A 851 6.15 18.55 30.55
CA ASN A 851 4.73 18.55 30.90
C ASN A 851 4.09 17.16 30.75
N LEU A 852 4.91 16.11 30.86
CA LEU A 852 4.51 14.74 30.60
C LEU A 852 4.86 13.84 31.75
N LYS A 853 3.92 13.02 32.19
CA LYS A 853 4.19 11.86 33.07
C LYS A 853 3.25 10.73 32.69
N THR A 854 3.81 9.63 32.16
CA THR A 854 3.01 8.47 31.79
C THR A 854 3.72 7.18 32.19
N SER A 855 2.95 6.14 32.54
CA SER A 855 3.46 4.80 32.81
C SER A 855 3.20 3.90 31.59
N ILE A 856 4.24 3.17 31.18
CA ILE A 856 4.19 2.38 29.94
C ILE A 856 5.06 1.11 30.08
N SER A 857 4.70 0.04 29.36
CA SER A 857 5.51 -1.19 29.35
C SER A 857 6.81 -1.03 28.59
N VAL A 858 7.86 -1.71 29.06
CA VAL A 858 9.18 -1.74 28.41
C VAL A 858 9.34 -2.98 27.54
N ARG A 859 9.99 -2.78 26.41
CA ARG A 859 10.66 -3.82 25.62
C ARG A 859 12.16 -3.55 25.64
N VAL A 860 12.95 -4.60 25.74
CA VAL A 860 14.43 -4.48 25.72
C VAL A 860 14.96 -5.03 24.42
N SER A 861 15.85 -4.31 23.77
CA SER A 861 16.43 -4.69 22.48
C SER A 861 17.91 -4.36 22.40
N SER A 862 18.74 -5.35 22.09
CA SER A 862 20.16 -5.16 21.78
C SER A 862 20.44 -4.31 20.55
N ARG A 863 19.41 -4.07 19.74
CA ARG A 863 19.44 -3.25 18.52
C ARG A 863 18.64 -1.95 18.65
N MET A 864 18.71 -1.34 19.81
CA MET A 864 18.23 0.01 20.07
C MET A 864 19.44 0.90 20.34
N ALA A 865 19.52 2.07 19.73
CA ALA A 865 20.62 3.02 19.94
C ALA A 865 20.69 3.45 21.41
N GLU A 866 21.91 3.38 21.99
CA GLU A 866 22.15 3.77 23.37
C GLU A 866 21.80 5.25 23.60
N GLY A 867 21.15 5.55 24.72
CA GLY A 867 20.68 6.87 25.02
C GLY A 867 19.37 7.27 24.32
N CYS A 868 18.89 6.45 23.38
CA CYS A 868 17.57 6.62 22.79
C CYS A 868 16.54 5.74 23.48
N ALA A 869 15.27 6.16 23.43
CA ALA A 869 14.12 5.39 23.88
C ALA A 869 13.05 5.38 22.79
N GLY A 870 12.82 4.20 22.21
CA GLY A 870 11.81 4.03 21.14
C GLY A 870 10.41 4.01 21.73
N TYR A 871 9.46 4.80 21.23
CA TYR A 871 8.05 4.76 21.67
C TYR A 871 7.14 4.37 20.50
N SER A 872 6.05 3.66 20.80
CA SER A 872 5.06 3.25 19.79
C SER A 872 4.38 4.48 19.19
N ALA A 873 4.74 4.87 17.98
CA ALA A 873 4.16 6.05 17.32
C ALA A 873 2.71 5.81 16.87
N GLY A 874 1.86 6.82 17.02
CA GLY A 874 0.49 6.82 16.50
C GLY A 874 -0.59 6.28 17.44
N TYR A 875 -0.24 5.86 18.65
CA TYR A 875 -1.21 5.41 19.66
C TYR A 875 -1.76 6.58 20.46
N SER A 876 -3.08 6.67 20.57
CA SER A 876 -3.77 7.75 21.28
C SER A 876 -3.39 7.85 22.77
N GLU A 877 -3.12 6.71 23.41
CA GLU A 877 -2.78 6.64 24.83
C GLU A 877 -1.44 7.31 25.17
N ILE A 878 -0.58 7.51 24.18
CA ILE A 878 0.78 8.05 24.32
C ILE A 878 1.09 9.18 23.32
N GLN A 879 0.08 9.79 22.74
CA GLN A 879 0.28 10.88 21.76
C GLN A 879 1.03 12.11 22.32
N GLN A 880 1.12 12.21 23.64
CA GLN A 880 1.94 13.23 24.33
C GLN A 880 3.45 12.99 24.15
N LEU A 881 3.87 11.76 23.80
CA LEU A 881 5.26 11.46 23.48
C LEU A 881 5.56 11.97 22.07
N THR A 882 6.46 12.91 21.97
CA THR A 882 6.88 13.49 20.70
C THR A 882 8.29 13.04 20.35
N ALA A 883 8.55 12.81 19.06
CA ALA A 883 9.89 12.55 18.58
C ALA A 883 10.82 13.72 18.97
N ASP A 884 12.07 13.41 19.23
CA ASP A 884 13.14 14.32 19.66
C ASP A 884 13.01 14.92 21.09
N ALA A 885 11.95 14.63 21.82
CA ALA A 885 11.86 15.04 23.22
C ALA A 885 12.92 14.31 24.07
N HIS A 886 13.47 15.04 25.04
CA HIS A 886 14.36 14.49 26.04
C HIS A 886 13.56 14.20 27.32
N VAL A 887 13.53 12.94 27.72
CA VAL A 887 12.72 12.48 28.85
C VAL A 887 13.58 11.74 29.89
N GLN A 888 13.13 11.78 31.14
CA GLN A 888 13.66 10.92 32.19
C GLN A 888 12.80 9.65 32.26
N ILE A 889 13.45 8.50 32.37
CA ILE A 889 12.79 7.22 32.48
C ILE A 889 13.22 6.57 33.80
N SER A 890 12.25 6.10 34.57
CA SER A 890 12.49 5.39 35.82
C SER A 890 11.56 4.21 35.97
N ARG A 891 12.00 3.18 36.71
CA ARG A 891 11.17 1.99 36.96
C ARG A 891 9.86 2.38 37.66
N ASP A 892 8.76 1.84 37.19
CA ASP A 892 7.45 1.93 37.85
C ASP A 892 7.28 0.72 38.79
N ASN A 893 7.39 0.96 40.09
CA ASN A 893 7.27 -0.11 41.10
C ASN A 893 5.81 -0.57 41.32
N ASP A 894 4.85 0.24 40.92
CA ASP A 894 3.41 -0.02 41.03
C ASP A 894 2.81 -0.60 39.75
N TRP A 895 3.64 -0.84 38.73
CA TRP A 895 3.21 -1.35 37.43
C TRP A 895 2.49 -2.69 37.57
N GLN A 896 1.29 -2.71 37.02
CA GLN A 896 0.55 -3.95 36.80
C GLN A 896 0.55 -4.21 35.30
N PRO A 897 1.14 -5.31 34.82
CA PRO A 897 1.12 -5.63 33.39
C PRO A 897 -0.33 -5.72 32.93
N LEU A 898 -0.68 -4.92 31.92
CA LEU A 898 -1.97 -5.01 31.27
C LEU A 898 -2.09 -6.47 30.75
N LYS A 899 -3.06 -7.20 31.26
CA LYS A 899 -3.32 -8.55 30.72
C LYS A 899 -3.66 -8.39 29.25
N PRO A 900 -2.90 -8.98 28.32
CA PRO A 900 -3.30 -8.98 26.94
C PRO A 900 -4.72 -9.53 26.87
N VAL A 901 -5.62 -8.83 26.21
CA VAL A 901 -6.95 -9.36 25.93
C VAL A 901 -6.74 -10.50 24.94
N VAL A 902 -6.56 -11.69 25.47
CA VAL A 902 -6.32 -12.91 24.69
C VAL A 902 -7.67 -13.35 24.11
N ILE A 903 -8.15 -12.64 23.13
CA ILE A 903 -9.36 -13.01 22.36
C ILE A 903 -9.16 -14.35 21.62
N ALA A 904 -7.92 -14.78 21.43
CA ALA A 904 -7.59 -16.00 20.68
C ALA A 904 -7.60 -17.30 21.53
N THR A 905 -7.36 -17.25 22.84
CA THR A 905 -7.24 -18.47 23.65
C THR A 905 -8.58 -19.10 24.04
N ASP A 906 -9.64 -18.34 24.16
CA ASP A 906 -10.94 -18.93 24.54
C ASP A 906 -11.55 -19.79 23.41
N ARG A 907 -11.29 -19.47 22.15
CA ARG A 907 -11.68 -20.35 21.03
C ARG A 907 -10.78 -21.57 20.89
N ILE A 908 -9.49 -21.47 21.20
CA ILE A 908 -8.55 -22.60 21.18
C ILE A 908 -8.82 -23.53 22.38
N ALA A 909 -9.14 -22.99 23.54
CA ALA A 909 -9.49 -23.78 24.71
C ALA A 909 -10.80 -24.57 24.52
N SER A 910 -11.82 -23.99 23.87
CA SER A 910 -13.06 -24.69 23.58
C SER A 910 -12.89 -25.82 22.54
N PHE A 911 -11.93 -25.69 21.59
CA PHE A 911 -11.60 -26.78 20.67
C PHE A 911 -10.77 -27.89 21.29
N LYS A 912 -9.95 -27.62 22.32
CA LYS A 912 -9.19 -28.67 23.04
C LYS A 912 -10.04 -29.53 23.94
N SER A 913 -11.20 -29.06 24.40
CA SER A 913 -12.09 -29.80 25.32
C SER A 913 -13.01 -30.83 24.63
N THR A 914 -13.13 -30.78 23.29
CA THR A 914 -14.03 -31.66 22.54
C THR A 914 -13.32 -32.85 21.85
N ASP A 915 -11.98 -32.94 21.91
CA ASP A 915 -11.22 -33.94 21.15
C ASP A 915 -10.57 -35.04 22.01
N ASN A 916 -11.21 -35.38 23.14
CA ASN A 916 -10.88 -36.58 23.89
C ASN A 916 -11.93 -37.67 23.70
N ARG A 917 -12.28 -38.01 22.48
CA ARG A 917 -12.95 -39.29 22.17
C ARG A 917 -12.51 -39.85 20.82
N HIS A 918 -11.72 -40.93 20.95
CA HIS A 918 -11.45 -41.98 19.98
C HIS A 918 -10.48 -41.74 18.83
N VAL A 919 -9.24 -42.23 19.05
CA VAL A 919 -8.39 -43.12 18.23
C VAL A 919 -8.36 -42.90 16.72
#